data_35dd38045539fcd8d5441db0d93982ab
#
_entry.id   35dd38045539fcd8d5441db0d93982ab
#
_cell.length_a   1.000
_cell.length_b   1.000
_cell.length_c   1.000
_cell.angle_alpha   90.00
_cell.angle_beta   90.00
_cell.angle_gamma   90.00
#
_symmetry.space_group_name_H-M   'P 1'
#
loop_
_entity.id
_entity.type
_entity.pdbx_description
1 polymer ?
#
loop_
_entity_poly.entity_id
_entity_poly.type
_entity_poly.pdbx_seq_one_letter_code
_entity_poly.pdbx_strand_id
1 'polypeptide(L)'
;MGSARLFGAAAVVTLAACALLSCSGPHDAAPRPSRPVRHVPAGAAPVLQVVPAPYQLPAAVSREVVLPDAGGLLIVGGLTPSGASATTVTSLDPVTGGTRADGRLAQATHDAAGLALGGRVFVLGGGTAASVPTIQAFTPGSPAAVTGALSRARSDSNGVSAGPDGYVIGGYDGTSLEPEVLATGDGLHFRVAARLPVPVRYAATTAAGGLIWVFGGETANGATDDIQRVDPATGRAAVVGDLPQPVQGAAAIGLGGRIYVAGGATAQGTSRTVFGFDPGSLRVSVSGELPVPAGYAGAAVTGGVGYLVGGEDGTHPVPAVTTFRLVAAGSTTLTATAAGWLAGGTGAGRLAPGSDPSVLPADVLIADHRNNRLLIVDPQGRIAWEFPRPGDLAPGQTFLQPDDAFFSPDGRFIIATQEDDQVISVISVATSTIVYRYGVPGQPGAGPDHLFNPDDAMLTPRGLILSADIKNCRLVVITPPAHAVTRVIGQTTNACLHDPPRRFGSPNGAFPLTDGNYLVTEINGDWASEMSPHGRVWWSASPQGVAYPSDSNEVYPGRYLTADYSSPGQIVEFTSSGHVVWRMGGFNQPSLALPLPNGDILLNDDFNHRVCVVDPAAHRIVWQYGHTGKSGRGPGYLNDPDGVDLVPPDSLLVTHALTMGEP
;
A
#
# COMPACT_ATOMS: atom_id res chain seq x y z
N MET A 1 30.26 -34.41 56.36
CA MET A 1 31.30 -33.84 57.24
C MET A 1 31.64 -32.53 56.61
N GLY A 2 31.20 -31.46 57.01
CA GLY A 2 31.39 -30.65 58.19
C GLY A 2 31.78 -29.29 57.71
N SER A 3 30.91 -28.39 57.83
CA SER A 3 30.80 -27.19 58.70
C SER A 3 31.71 -26.03 58.24
N ALA A 4 31.20 -24.91 57.90
CA ALA A 4 30.42 -23.86 58.60
C ALA A 4 31.25 -22.68 59.11
N ARG A 5 30.67 -21.52 58.87
CA ARG A 5 30.68 -20.25 59.65
C ARG A 5 31.73 -19.20 59.28
N LEU A 6 31.30 -18.01 58.92
CA LEU A 6 30.55 -16.87 59.51
C LEU A 6 31.46 -15.81 60.17
N PHE A 7 31.00 -14.56 60.08
CA PHE A 7 31.31 -13.30 60.74
C PHE A 7 32.21 -12.35 59.89
N GLY A 8 31.91 -11.09 59.68
CA GLY A 8 30.91 -10.20 60.26
C GLY A 8 31.54 -8.85 60.62
N ALA A 9 30.78 -7.81 60.53
CA ALA A 9 30.92 -6.46 61.09
C ALA A 9 31.81 -5.44 60.32
N ALA A 10 31.30 -4.35 59.78
CA ALA A 10 30.64 -3.17 60.32
C ALA A 10 31.54 -2.24 61.20
N ALA A 11 31.67 -0.99 60.80
CA ALA A 11 31.67 0.25 61.57
C ALA A 11 32.35 1.38 60.74
N VAL A 12 31.70 2.43 60.35
CA VAL A 12 31.18 3.61 61.03
C VAL A 12 32.23 4.75 61.20
N VAL A 13 31.93 5.87 60.43
CA VAL A 13 31.98 7.30 60.81
C VAL A 13 33.34 7.95 61.09
N THR A 14 33.68 9.04 60.42
CA THR A 14 33.59 10.42 61.02
C THR A 14 33.83 11.53 60.00
N LEU A 15 33.03 12.59 60.14
CA LEU A 15 33.16 13.92 59.56
C LEU A 15 34.40 14.66 60.08
N ALA A 16 34.93 15.55 59.25
CA ALA A 16 35.42 16.85 59.68
C ALA A 16 35.43 17.88 58.56
N ALA A 17 34.70 18.91 58.75
CA ALA A 17 34.68 20.11 57.96
C ALA A 17 35.88 21.03 58.33
N CYS A 18 36.38 21.77 57.37
CA CYS A 18 36.88 23.14 57.63
C CYS A 18 36.85 23.98 56.35
N ALA A 19 36.21 25.11 56.49
CA ALA A 19 36.05 26.19 55.51
C ALA A 19 37.32 27.06 55.43
N LEU A 20 37.50 27.76 54.30
CA LEU A 20 37.51 29.25 54.23
C LEU A 20 38.11 29.75 52.88
N LEU A 21 37.26 30.49 52.20
CA LEU A 21 37.49 31.77 51.49
C LEU A 21 38.55 31.91 50.38
N SER A 22 38.08 32.15 49.16
CA SER A 22 38.25 33.50 48.59
C SER A 22 37.43 33.75 47.36
N CYS A 23 36.88 34.90 47.25
CA CYS A 23 36.01 35.45 46.20
C CYS A 23 36.76 35.66 44.89
N SER A 24 36.11 35.40 43.81
CA SER A 24 36.18 36.16 42.56
C SER A 24 34.89 36.05 41.80
N GLY A 25 34.32 37.15 41.40
CA GLY A 25 32.97 37.34 40.93
C GLY A 25 32.63 36.73 39.56
N PRO A 26 31.36 36.77 39.22
CA PRO A 26 30.89 36.19 37.97
C PRO A 26 31.21 37.14 36.80
N HIS A 27 31.92 36.62 35.81
CA HIS A 27 31.92 37.24 34.51
C HIS A 27 30.60 36.83 33.79
N ASP A 28 29.74 37.81 33.66
CA ASP A 28 28.59 37.78 32.77
C ASP A 28 29.05 37.47 31.32
N ALA A 29 28.88 36.25 30.90
CA ALA A 29 28.95 35.90 29.48
C ALA A 29 27.64 36.34 28.82
N ALA A 30 27.70 37.35 27.98
CA ALA A 30 26.59 37.80 27.17
C ALA A 30 25.97 36.62 26.39
N PRO A 31 24.63 36.52 26.30
CA PRO A 31 23.97 35.46 25.54
C PRO A 31 24.36 35.59 24.07
N ARG A 32 24.92 34.50 23.51
CA ARG A 32 25.14 34.39 22.07
C ARG A 32 23.80 34.52 21.36
N PRO A 33 23.69 35.33 20.29
CA PRO A 33 22.46 35.40 19.52
C PRO A 33 22.14 34.03 18.95
N SER A 34 20.95 33.52 19.28
CA SER A 34 20.39 32.33 18.67
C SER A 34 20.30 32.56 17.16
N ARG A 35 20.99 31.73 16.38
CA ARG A 35 20.79 31.67 14.92
C ARG A 35 19.31 31.49 14.66
N PRO A 36 18.71 32.25 13.73
CA PRO A 36 17.33 31.99 13.32
C PRO A 36 17.26 30.56 12.76
N VAL A 37 16.39 29.76 13.37
CA VAL A 37 15.97 28.47 12.79
C VAL A 37 15.34 28.83 11.46
N ARG A 38 16.01 28.51 10.34
CA ARG A 38 15.37 28.57 9.03
C ARG A 38 14.24 27.54 9.07
N HIS A 39 13.02 28.03 9.09
CA HIS A 39 11.87 27.21 8.71
C HIS A 39 12.12 26.72 7.28
N VAL A 40 12.46 25.44 7.12
CA VAL A 40 12.31 24.72 5.86
C VAL A 40 10.80 24.66 5.64
N PRO A 41 10.26 25.15 4.52
CA PRO A 41 8.85 24.98 4.22
C PRO A 41 8.54 23.48 4.27
N ALA A 42 7.58 23.08 5.09
CA ALA A 42 7.03 21.74 5.03
C ALA A 42 6.62 21.49 3.57
N GLY A 43 7.10 20.40 2.97
CA GLY A 43 6.68 19.98 1.63
C GLY A 43 5.16 20.01 1.59
N ALA A 44 4.59 20.51 0.50
CA ALA A 44 3.13 20.65 0.39
C ALA A 44 2.50 19.25 0.52
N ALA A 45 1.48 19.14 1.39
CA ALA A 45 0.77 17.87 1.60
C ALA A 45 0.19 17.34 0.26
N PRO A 46 0.14 16.02 0.06
CA PRO A 46 -0.43 15.45 -1.16
C PRO A 46 -1.86 15.95 -1.39
N VAL A 47 -2.21 16.20 -2.64
CA VAL A 47 -3.51 16.71 -3.07
C VAL A 47 -4.33 15.56 -3.60
N LEU A 48 -5.60 15.48 -3.20
CA LEU A 48 -6.52 14.51 -3.76
C LEU A 48 -6.83 14.85 -5.22
N GLN A 49 -6.65 13.90 -6.11
CA GLN A 49 -7.14 13.92 -7.48
C GLN A 49 -8.39 13.05 -7.57
N VAL A 50 -9.49 13.59 -8.08
CA VAL A 50 -10.75 12.89 -8.32
C VAL A 50 -11.09 13.00 -9.79
N VAL A 51 -11.01 11.90 -10.52
CA VAL A 51 -11.20 11.89 -11.98
C VAL A 51 -12.04 10.69 -12.42
N PRO A 52 -12.79 10.78 -13.53
CA PRO A 52 -13.47 9.62 -14.09
C PRO A 52 -12.43 8.58 -14.51
N ALA A 53 -12.73 7.30 -14.30
CA ALA A 53 -11.99 6.23 -14.97
C ALA A 53 -12.13 6.37 -16.50
N PRO A 54 -11.15 5.90 -17.28
CA PRO A 54 -11.22 5.96 -18.75
C PRO A 54 -12.26 5.01 -19.38
N TYR A 55 -13.04 4.35 -18.54
CA TYR A 55 -14.08 3.38 -18.91
C TYR A 55 -15.33 3.58 -18.04
N GLN A 56 -16.39 2.87 -18.40
CA GLN A 56 -17.64 2.79 -17.65
C GLN A 56 -18.02 1.32 -17.48
N LEU A 57 -18.86 1.02 -16.48
CA LEU A 57 -19.45 -0.30 -16.34
C LEU A 57 -20.31 -0.64 -17.57
N PRO A 58 -20.38 -1.91 -17.96
CA PRO A 58 -21.25 -2.36 -19.08
C PRO A 58 -22.73 -2.11 -18.82
N ALA A 59 -23.14 -2.03 -17.55
CA ALA A 59 -24.49 -1.71 -17.12
C ALA A 59 -24.45 -0.83 -15.86
N ALA A 60 -25.37 0.12 -15.77
CA ALA A 60 -25.52 0.92 -14.59
C ALA A 60 -26.00 0.07 -13.39
N VAL A 61 -25.53 0.41 -12.20
CA VAL A 61 -25.86 -0.25 -10.94
C VAL A 61 -25.79 0.76 -9.80
N SER A 62 -26.61 0.58 -8.78
CA SER A 62 -26.56 1.33 -7.53
C SER A 62 -26.82 0.40 -6.34
N ARG A 63 -26.46 0.85 -5.13
CA ARG A 63 -26.72 0.12 -3.87
C ARG A 63 -26.11 -1.29 -3.87
N GLU A 64 -25.08 -1.46 -4.64
CA GLU A 64 -24.28 -2.67 -4.73
C GLU A 64 -23.22 -2.70 -3.62
N VAL A 65 -22.74 -3.90 -3.34
CA VAL A 65 -21.53 -4.11 -2.55
C VAL A 65 -20.33 -4.05 -3.49
N VAL A 66 -19.34 -3.24 -3.14
CA VAL A 66 -18.03 -3.21 -3.84
C VAL A 66 -16.94 -3.60 -2.84
N LEU A 67 -16.15 -4.60 -3.20
CA LEU A 67 -15.06 -5.11 -2.37
C LEU A 67 -13.78 -5.22 -3.19
N PRO A 68 -12.60 -5.03 -2.57
CA PRO A 68 -11.35 -5.36 -3.23
C PRO A 68 -11.23 -6.88 -3.41
N ASP A 69 -10.69 -7.31 -4.54
CA ASP A 69 -10.42 -8.71 -4.86
C ASP A 69 -9.11 -8.78 -5.63
N ALA A 70 -8.29 -9.78 -5.41
CA ALA A 70 -7.02 -10.17 -6.06
C ALA A 70 -6.53 -9.21 -7.19
N GLY A 71 -6.23 -7.94 -6.82
CA GLY A 71 -5.81 -6.88 -7.77
C GLY A 71 -6.94 -6.18 -8.53
N GLY A 72 -8.20 -6.53 -8.28
CA GLY A 72 -9.38 -5.95 -8.90
C GLY A 72 -10.46 -5.54 -7.92
N LEU A 73 -11.67 -5.44 -8.41
CA LEU A 73 -12.87 -5.15 -7.63
C LEU A 73 -13.96 -6.18 -7.91
N LEU A 74 -14.67 -6.59 -6.87
CA LEU A 74 -15.93 -7.34 -6.99
C LEU A 74 -17.11 -6.39 -6.81
N ILE A 75 -18.04 -6.42 -7.77
CA ILE A 75 -19.31 -5.71 -7.75
C ILE A 75 -20.40 -6.75 -7.53
N VAL A 76 -21.16 -6.65 -6.45
CA VAL A 76 -22.05 -7.72 -5.99
C VAL A 76 -23.45 -7.21 -5.75
N GLY A 77 -24.42 -7.78 -6.43
CA GLY A 77 -25.85 -7.43 -6.27
C GLY A 77 -26.14 -6.00 -6.75
N GLY A 78 -26.95 -5.27 -5.97
CA GLY A 78 -27.35 -3.89 -6.25
C GLY A 78 -28.68 -3.77 -6.99
N LEU A 79 -29.05 -2.54 -7.35
CA LEU A 79 -30.20 -2.21 -8.17
C LEU A 79 -29.80 -1.99 -9.63
N THR A 80 -30.55 -2.60 -10.52
CA THR A 80 -30.45 -2.36 -11.97
C THR A 80 -31.19 -1.08 -12.38
N PRO A 81 -31.02 -0.57 -13.61
CA PRO A 81 -31.77 0.57 -14.10
C PRO A 81 -33.31 0.39 -14.12
N SER A 82 -33.78 -0.84 -14.08
CA SER A 82 -35.23 -1.13 -13.96
C SER A 82 -35.72 -1.14 -12.51
N GLY A 83 -34.88 -0.87 -11.51
CA GLY A 83 -35.20 -0.92 -10.08
C GLY A 83 -35.27 -2.36 -9.53
N ALA A 84 -34.84 -3.37 -10.28
CA ALA A 84 -34.81 -4.74 -9.81
C ALA A 84 -33.50 -5.03 -9.06
N SER A 85 -33.59 -5.79 -7.95
CA SER A 85 -32.43 -6.29 -7.24
C SER A 85 -31.69 -7.34 -8.08
N ALA A 86 -30.37 -7.25 -8.11
CA ALA A 86 -29.52 -8.13 -8.91
C ALA A 86 -29.01 -9.34 -8.12
N THR A 87 -28.69 -10.40 -8.85
CA THR A 87 -27.92 -11.56 -8.35
C THR A 87 -26.50 -11.58 -8.90
N THR A 88 -26.10 -10.62 -9.71
CA THR A 88 -24.82 -10.62 -10.40
C THR A 88 -23.66 -10.47 -9.42
N VAL A 89 -22.60 -11.21 -9.67
CA VAL A 89 -21.24 -10.99 -9.13
C VAL A 89 -20.35 -10.76 -10.33
N THR A 90 -19.75 -9.57 -10.39
CA THR A 90 -18.91 -9.13 -11.50
C THR A 90 -17.55 -8.75 -10.97
N SER A 91 -16.50 -9.34 -11.49
CA SER A 91 -15.12 -8.89 -11.32
C SER A 91 -14.85 -7.74 -12.29
N LEU A 92 -14.28 -6.65 -11.80
CA LEU A 92 -13.85 -5.49 -12.57
C LEU A 92 -12.34 -5.36 -12.43
N ASP A 93 -11.65 -5.37 -13.55
CA ASP A 93 -10.27 -4.90 -13.61
C ASP A 93 -10.27 -3.37 -13.55
N PRO A 94 -9.77 -2.76 -12.48
CA PRO A 94 -9.86 -1.31 -12.30
C PRO A 94 -8.89 -0.52 -13.17
N VAL A 95 -7.94 -1.17 -13.84
CA VAL A 95 -6.97 -0.54 -14.76
C VAL A 95 -7.54 -0.49 -16.18
N THR A 96 -8.00 -1.62 -16.68
CA THR A 96 -8.46 -1.75 -18.07
C THR A 96 -9.97 -1.50 -18.24
N GLY A 97 -10.75 -1.58 -17.16
CA GLY A 97 -12.21 -1.57 -17.20
C GLY A 97 -12.82 -2.89 -17.68
N GLY A 98 -11.98 -3.91 -17.87
CA GLY A 98 -12.43 -5.24 -18.21
C GLY A 98 -13.34 -5.82 -17.14
N THR A 99 -14.50 -6.37 -17.53
CA THR A 99 -15.44 -7.01 -16.61
C THR A 99 -15.62 -8.47 -16.96
N ARG A 100 -15.73 -9.30 -15.93
CA ARG A 100 -15.99 -10.74 -16.04
C ARG A 100 -17.11 -11.14 -15.09
N ALA A 101 -18.03 -11.99 -15.55
CA ALA A 101 -18.98 -12.62 -14.65
C ALA A 101 -18.21 -13.56 -13.69
N ASP A 102 -18.33 -13.30 -12.39
CA ASP A 102 -17.55 -14.00 -11.35
C ASP A 102 -18.43 -14.80 -10.39
N GLY A 103 -19.65 -15.11 -10.81
CA GLY A 103 -20.60 -15.89 -10.04
C GLY A 103 -21.99 -15.28 -10.00
N ARG A 104 -22.81 -15.78 -9.07
CA ARG A 104 -24.15 -15.27 -8.80
C ARG A 104 -24.50 -15.46 -7.33
N LEU A 105 -25.21 -14.50 -6.77
CA LEU A 105 -25.87 -14.64 -5.47
C LEU A 105 -26.99 -15.70 -5.54
N ALA A 106 -27.21 -16.41 -4.44
CA ALA A 106 -28.30 -17.35 -4.31
C ALA A 106 -29.65 -16.63 -4.27
N GLN A 107 -29.69 -15.42 -3.70
CA GLN A 107 -30.85 -14.54 -3.63
C GLN A 107 -30.47 -13.14 -4.08
N ALA A 108 -31.29 -12.50 -4.90
CA ALA A 108 -31.10 -11.12 -5.31
C ALA A 108 -31.14 -10.19 -4.10
N THR A 109 -30.26 -9.18 -4.08
CA THR A 109 -30.21 -8.23 -2.98
C THR A 109 -29.60 -6.89 -3.41
N HIS A 110 -30.00 -5.83 -2.73
CA HIS A 110 -29.38 -4.51 -2.71
C HIS A 110 -29.28 -4.03 -1.27
N ASP A 111 -28.55 -2.94 -1.01
CA ASP A 111 -28.38 -2.35 0.32
C ASP A 111 -27.86 -3.34 1.37
N ALA A 112 -27.07 -4.31 0.96
CA ALA A 112 -26.44 -5.28 1.84
C ALA A 112 -25.07 -4.80 2.34
N ALA A 113 -24.64 -5.27 3.51
CA ALA A 113 -23.26 -5.14 3.91
C ALA A 113 -22.40 -6.23 3.24
N GLY A 114 -21.18 -5.86 2.82
CA GLY A 114 -20.22 -6.80 2.25
C GLY A 114 -18.95 -6.93 3.10
N LEU A 115 -18.42 -8.15 3.24
CA LEU A 115 -17.16 -8.42 3.91
C LEU A 115 -16.35 -9.44 3.11
N ALA A 116 -15.03 -9.21 3.06
CA ALA A 116 -14.07 -10.19 2.56
C ALA A 116 -13.26 -10.72 3.76
N LEU A 117 -13.39 -12.00 4.09
CA LEU A 117 -12.75 -12.63 5.25
C LEU A 117 -12.26 -14.04 4.89
N GLY A 118 -10.99 -14.31 5.14
CA GLY A 118 -10.41 -15.65 4.94
C GLY A 118 -10.54 -16.17 3.50
N GLY A 119 -10.43 -15.31 2.49
CA GLY A 119 -10.57 -15.66 1.08
C GLY A 119 -12.00 -15.95 0.63
N ARG A 120 -13.01 -15.60 1.45
CA ARG A 120 -14.44 -15.71 1.14
C ARG A 120 -15.10 -14.34 1.20
N VAL A 121 -16.11 -14.16 0.38
CA VAL A 121 -16.98 -12.99 0.37
C VAL A 121 -18.29 -13.34 1.10
N PHE A 122 -18.72 -12.44 1.97
CA PHE A 122 -19.98 -12.53 2.69
C PHE A 122 -20.84 -11.33 2.34
N VAL A 123 -22.08 -11.60 1.93
CA VAL A 123 -23.12 -10.60 1.68
C VAL A 123 -24.17 -10.76 2.78
N LEU A 124 -24.33 -9.72 3.56
CA LEU A 124 -25.00 -9.77 4.86
C LEU A 124 -26.23 -8.89 4.82
N GLY A 125 -27.39 -9.48 4.98
CA GLY A 125 -28.65 -8.75 4.94
C GLY A 125 -29.00 -8.20 3.57
N GLY A 126 -29.35 -6.91 3.51
CA GLY A 126 -29.94 -6.24 2.35
C GLY A 126 -31.42 -6.59 2.19
N GLY A 127 -31.89 -6.57 0.97
CA GLY A 127 -33.27 -6.93 0.70
C GLY A 127 -33.69 -6.80 -0.75
N THR A 128 -34.96 -6.98 -0.99
CA THR A 128 -35.66 -6.66 -2.24
C THR A 128 -36.84 -5.72 -1.96
N ALA A 129 -37.93 -6.26 -1.45
CA ALA A 129 -39.09 -5.46 -1.00
C ALA A 129 -39.11 -5.25 0.54
N ALA A 130 -38.29 -5.98 1.28
CA ALA A 130 -38.15 -5.89 2.73
C ALA A 130 -36.75 -6.24 3.16
N SER A 131 -36.29 -5.72 4.30
CA SER A 131 -35.03 -6.08 4.93
C SER A 131 -35.01 -7.57 5.28
N VAL A 132 -33.89 -8.24 5.03
CA VAL A 132 -33.68 -9.68 5.30
C VAL A 132 -32.48 -9.92 6.22
N PRO A 133 -32.48 -11.00 7.02
CA PRO A 133 -31.29 -11.36 7.81
C PRO A 133 -30.30 -12.25 7.08
N THR A 134 -30.52 -12.61 5.82
CA THR A 134 -29.79 -13.65 5.08
C THR A 134 -28.30 -13.37 5.00
N ILE A 135 -27.49 -14.39 5.26
CA ILE A 135 -26.06 -14.40 4.99
C ILE A 135 -25.82 -15.26 3.77
N GLN A 136 -25.27 -14.67 2.70
CA GLN A 136 -24.82 -15.38 1.52
C GLN A 136 -23.30 -15.35 1.48
N ALA A 137 -22.67 -16.48 1.17
CA ALA A 137 -21.22 -16.55 1.13
C ALA A 137 -20.73 -17.33 -0.11
N PHE A 138 -19.60 -16.90 -0.65
CA PHE A 138 -18.95 -17.54 -1.79
C PHE A 138 -17.44 -17.29 -1.77
N THR A 139 -16.73 -18.05 -2.57
CA THR A 139 -15.36 -17.74 -2.98
C THR A 139 -15.43 -17.13 -4.38
N PRO A 140 -14.68 -16.07 -4.72
CA PRO A 140 -14.63 -15.51 -6.07
C PRO A 140 -14.51 -16.62 -7.14
N GLY A 141 -15.24 -16.49 -8.23
CA GLY A 141 -15.35 -17.52 -9.27
C GLY A 141 -16.36 -18.63 -8.98
N SER A 142 -17.07 -18.62 -7.85
CA SER A 142 -18.04 -19.66 -7.48
C SER A 142 -19.42 -19.07 -7.16
N PRO A 143 -20.52 -19.83 -7.37
CA PRO A 143 -21.84 -19.40 -6.96
C PRO A 143 -21.95 -19.22 -5.44
N ALA A 144 -22.69 -18.21 -5.00
CA ALA A 144 -22.97 -18.01 -3.58
C ALA A 144 -24.00 -19.04 -3.08
N ALA A 145 -23.87 -19.37 -1.80
CA ALA A 145 -24.86 -20.15 -1.06
C ALA A 145 -25.37 -19.34 0.15
N VAL A 146 -26.63 -19.56 0.53
CA VAL A 146 -27.12 -19.11 1.84
C VAL A 146 -26.44 -19.96 2.91
N THR A 147 -25.69 -19.33 3.80
CA THR A 147 -24.87 -20.01 4.80
C THR A 147 -25.33 -19.74 6.23
N GLY A 148 -26.22 -18.77 6.44
CA GLY A 148 -26.71 -18.39 7.76
C GLY A 148 -27.65 -17.20 7.73
N ALA A 149 -27.88 -16.63 8.90
CA ALA A 149 -28.68 -15.43 9.07
C ALA A 149 -28.14 -14.59 10.23
N LEU A 150 -28.21 -13.27 10.10
CA LEU A 150 -28.06 -12.33 11.20
C LEU A 150 -29.18 -12.55 12.22
N SER A 151 -28.99 -12.12 13.45
CA SER A 151 -30.01 -12.24 14.52
C SER A 151 -31.29 -11.43 14.23
N ARG A 152 -31.18 -10.41 13.39
CA ARG A 152 -32.28 -9.56 12.88
C ARG A 152 -32.07 -9.26 11.41
N ALA A 153 -33.16 -8.97 10.70
CA ALA A 153 -33.09 -8.40 9.37
C ALA A 153 -32.28 -7.08 9.39
N ARG A 154 -31.52 -6.81 8.33
CA ARG A 154 -30.70 -5.59 8.26
C ARG A 154 -30.42 -5.23 6.81
N SER A 155 -30.98 -4.11 6.37
CA SER A 155 -30.64 -3.46 5.09
C SER A 155 -29.99 -2.11 5.35
N ASP A 156 -29.54 -1.43 4.29
CA ASP A 156 -29.02 -0.06 4.34
C ASP A 156 -27.79 0.06 5.29
N SER A 157 -27.09 -1.04 5.49
CA SER A 157 -25.93 -1.17 6.39
C SER A 157 -24.64 -1.31 5.59
N ASN A 158 -23.52 -1.01 6.23
CA ASN A 158 -22.21 -1.13 5.60
C ASN A 158 -21.35 -2.20 6.27
N GLY A 159 -20.52 -2.86 5.44
CA GLY A 159 -19.46 -3.74 5.90
C GLY A 159 -18.10 -3.02 5.91
N VAL A 160 -17.34 -3.21 6.98
CA VAL A 160 -15.98 -2.66 7.12
C VAL A 160 -15.07 -3.72 7.72
N SER A 161 -13.87 -3.88 7.19
CA SER A 161 -12.83 -4.72 7.79
C SER A 161 -11.86 -3.84 8.61
N ALA A 162 -11.55 -4.26 9.85
CA ALA A 162 -10.58 -3.58 10.70
C ALA A 162 -9.80 -4.62 11.49
N GLY A 163 -8.52 -4.80 11.15
CA GLY A 163 -7.72 -5.92 11.64
C GLY A 163 -8.28 -7.27 11.15
N PRO A 164 -8.30 -8.32 11.99
CA PRO A 164 -8.77 -9.64 11.58
C PRO A 164 -10.30 -9.75 11.52
N ASP A 165 -11.04 -8.79 12.06
CA ASP A 165 -12.49 -8.83 12.19
C ASP A 165 -13.17 -8.00 11.09
N GLY A 166 -14.32 -8.50 10.62
CA GLY A 166 -15.30 -7.74 9.84
C GLY A 166 -16.41 -7.17 10.75
N TYR A 167 -16.94 -6.02 10.35
CA TYR A 167 -17.95 -5.30 11.10
C TYR A 167 -19.14 -4.95 10.21
N VAL A 168 -20.36 -5.07 10.76
CA VAL A 168 -21.59 -4.58 10.13
C VAL A 168 -22.10 -3.39 10.95
N ILE A 169 -22.32 -2.26 10.28
CA ILE A 169 -22.54 -0.96 10.91
C ILE A 169 -23.85 -0.38 10.48
N GLY A 170 -24.66 0.05 11.46
CA GLY A 170 -25.93 0.72 11.23
C GLY A 170 -26.95 -0.16 10.52
N GLY A 171 -27.86 0.46 9.80
CA GLY A 171 -28.87 -0.20 8.98
C GLY A 171 -30.29 -0.13 9.56
N TYR A 172 -31.18 -0.88 8.92
CA TYR A 172 -32.62 -0.86 9.19
C TYR A 172 -33.20 -2.28 9.18
N ASP A 173 -33.99 -2.64 10.19
CA ASP A 173 -34.58 -3.99 10.33
C ASP A 173 -35.90 -4.17 9.63
N GLY A 174 -36.43 -3.11 8.99
CA GLY A 174 -37.78 -3.04 8.42
C GLY A 174 -38.74 -2.23 9.30
N THR A 175 -38.36 -1.91 10.55
CA THR A 175 -39.16 -1.15 11.49
C THR A 175 -38.37 -0.07 12.23
N SER A 176 -37.09 -0.35 12.54
CA SER A 176 -36.25 0.48 13.38
C SER A 176 -34.85 0.56 12.82
N LEU A 177 -34.16 1.67 13.10
CA LEU A 177 -32.76 1.82 12.86
C LEU A 177 -31.95 0.96 13.85
N GLU A 178 -30.92 0.29 13.37
CA GLU A 178 -30.06 -0.58 14.16
C GLU A 178 -28.85 0.19 14.72
N PRO A 179 -28.76 0.37 16.04
CA PRO A 179 -27.62 1.05 16.65
C PRO A 179 -26.39 0.15 16.79
N GLU A 180 -26.54 -1.17 16.63
CA GLU A 180 -25.49 -2.13 16.92
C GLU A 180 -24.44 -2.18 15.81
N VAL A 181 -23.18 -2.13 16.23
CA VAL A 181 -22.02 -2.50 15.43
C VAL A 181 -21.73 -3.96 15.74
N LEU A 182 -21.94 -4.83 14.74
CA LEU A 182 -21.72 -6.27 14.88
C LEU A 182 -20.29 -6.58 14.40
N ALA A 183 -19.58 -7.43 15.13
CA ALA A 183 -18.25 -7.94 14.75
C ALA A 183 -18.30 -9.43 14.49
N THR A 184 -17.49 -9.88 13.53
CA THR A 184 -17.33 -11.28 13.17
C THR A 184 -15.90 -11.56 12.72
N GLY A 185 -15.34 -12.70 13.11
CA GLY A 185 -14.05 -13.20 12.59
C GLY A 185 -14.21 -14.25 11.50
N ASP A 186 -15.43 -14.74 11.25
CA ASP A 186 -15.67 -15.85 10.30
C ASP A 186 -16.84 -15.59 9.32
N GLY A 187 -17.49 -14.42 9.41
CA GLY A 187 -18.63 -14.04 8.57
C GLY A 187 -19.94 -14.76 8.91
N LEU A 188 -19.98 -15.60 9.94
CA LEU A 188 -21.14 -16.44 10.30
C LEU A 188 -21.62 -16.19 11.72
N HIS A 189 -20.70 -15.99 12.66
CA HIS A 189 -20.99 -15.75 14.07
C HIS A 189 -20.71 -14.30 14.42
N PHE A 190 -21.72 -13.63 14.96
CA PHE A 190 -21.66 -12.20 15.24
C PHE A 190 -21.81 -11.91 16.73
N ARG A 191 -21.06 -10.93 17.22
CA ARG A 191 -21.18 -10.32 18.54
C ARG A 191 -21.40 -8.83 18.41
N VAL A 192 -22.08 -8.21 19.36
CA VAL A 192 -22.14 -6.75 19.45
C VAL A 192 -20.78 -6.24 19.93
N ALA A 193 -20.10 -5.48 19.09
CA ALA A 193 -18.80 -4.87 19.42
C ALA A 193 -18.97 -3.48 20.04
N ALA A 194 -19.97 -2.71 19.58
CA ALA A 194 -20.27 -1.37 20.07
C ALA A 194 -21.73 -1.01 19.75
N ARG A 195 -22.16 0.18 20.20
CA ARG A 195 -23.45 0.80 19.82
C ARG A 195 -23.20 2.23 19.35
N LEU A 196 -23.75 2.59 18.20
CA LEU A 196 -23.70 3.95 17.68
C LEU A 196 -24.49 4.88 18.60
N PRO A 197 -23.95 6.04 19.00
CA PRO A 197 -24.68 7.08 19.71
C PRO A 197 -25.89 7.60 18.93
N VAL A 198 -25.76 7.72 17.61
CA VAL A 198 -26.81 8.10 16.68
C VAL A 198 -27.06 6.94 15.73
N PRO A 199 -28.15 6.19 15.87
CA PRO A 199 -28.49 5.11 14.94
C PRO A 199 -28.74 5.65 13.54
N VAL A 200 -28.12 5.06 12.53
CA VAL A 200 -28.20 5.52 11.13
C VAL A 200 -28.30 4.35 10.16
N ARG A 201 -28.90 4.62 9.01
CA ARG A 201 -28.81 3.83 7.78
C ARG A 201 -28.16 4.66 6.67
N TYR A 202 -27.66 4.04 5.63
CA TYR A 202 -27.00 4.73 4.50
C TYR A 202 -25.85 5.67 4.92
N ALA A 203 -25.16 5.37 6.00
CA ALA A 203 -23.99 6.13 6.40
C ALA A 203 -22.77 5.78 5.54
N ALA A 204 -21.86 6.71 5.34
CA ALA A 204 -20.56 6.41 4.77
C ALA A 204 -19.63 5.84 5.85
N THR A 205 -19.01 4.68 5.62
CA THR A 205 -18.20 4.01 6.66
C THR A 205 -16.87 3.51 6.14
N THR A 206 -15.83 3.62 6.96
CA THR A 206 -14.50 3.05 6.66
C THR A 206 -13.72 2.81 7.95
N ALA A 207 -12.64 2.04 7.86
CA ALA A 207 -11.68 1.88 8.97
C ALA A 207 -10.41 2.69 8.71
N ALA A 208 -9.92 3.35 9.75
CA ALA A 208 -8.64 4.03 9.72
C ALA A 208 -8.04 4.08 11.13
N GLY A 209 -6.74 3.78 11.25
CA GLY A 209 -6.03 3.83 12.53
C GLY A 209 -6.58 2.85 13.59
N GLY A 210 -7.10 1.69 13.20
CA GLY A 210 -7.73 0.73 14.11
C GLY A 210 -9.11 1.14 14.64
N LEU A 211 -9.65 2.25 14.15
CA LEU A 211 -10.96 2.78 14.49
C LEU A 211 -11.92 2.67 13.29
N ILE A 212 -13.21 2.56 13.58
CA ILE A 212 -14.25 2.64 12.56
C ILE A 212 -14.84 4.05 12.59
N TRP A 213 -15.03 4.62 11.43
CA TRP A 213 -15.55 5.96 11.21
C TRP A 213 -16.86 5.89 10.46
N VAL A 214 -17.84 6.62 10.94
CA VAL A 214 -19.23 6.65 10.41
C VAL A 214 -19.58 8.11 10.15
N PHE A 215 -19.92 8.43 8.92
CA PHE A 215 -20.20 9.80 8.47
C PHE A 215 -21.61 9.91 7.96
N GLY A 216 -22.37 10.86 8.47
CA GLY A 216 -23.73 11.14 8.05
C GLY A 216 -24.64 9.91 8.16
N GLY A 217 -25.46 9.72 7.18
CA GLY A 217 -26.51 8.70 7.11
C GLY A 217 -27.89 9.30 7.35
N GLU A 218 -28.90 8.44 7.39
CA GLU A 218 -30.30 8.81 7.66
C GLU A 218 -30.71 8.33 9.05
N THR A 219 -31.17 9.26 9.86
CA THR A 219 -31.79 9.02 11.19
C THR A 219 -33.29 8.96 11.08
N ALA A 220 -34.00 8.71 12.18
CA ALA A 220 -35.44 8.82 12.24
C ALA A 220 -35.97 10.25 11.90
N ASN A 221 -35.11 11.26 11.96
CA ASN A 221 -35.42 12.67 11.68
C ASN A 221 -34.93 13.15 10.31
N GLY A 222 -34.40 12.26 9.47
CA GLY A 222 -33.81 12.56 8.17
C GLY A 222 -32.29 12.47 8.17
N ALA A 223 -31.64 12.98 7.12
CA ALA A 223 -30.19 12.95 6.98
C ALA A 223 -29.50 13.71 8.12
N THR A 224 -28.35 13.19 8.58
CA THR A 224 -27.50 13.81 9.60
C THR A 224 -26.13 14.18 9.04
N ASP A 225 -25.45 15.10 9.71
CA ASP A 225 -24.05 15.49 9.47
C ASP A 225 -23.09 14.91 10.50
N ASP A 226 -23.57 14.15 11.49
CA ASP A 226 -22.73 13.58 12.55
C ASP A 226 -21.55 12.76 12.01
N ILE A 227 -20.39 12.96 12.63
CA ILE A 227 -19.22 12.10 12.48
C ILE A 227 -19.10 11.27 13.75
N GLN A 228 -19.28 9.96 13.63
CA GLN A 228 -19.20 9.04 14.75
C GLN A 228 -17.92 8.21 14.64
N ARG A 229 -17.23 8.05 15.77
CA ARG A 229 -16.03 7.22 15.91
C ARG A 229 -16.37 6.03 16.79
N VAL A 230 -16.03 4.85 16.32
CA VAL A 230 -16.17 3.58 17.07
C VAL A 230 -14.77 2.98 17.28
N ASP A 231 -14.49 2.65 18.53
CA ASP A 231 -13.30 1.88 18.92
C ASP A 231 -13.74 0.43 19.19
N PRO A 232 -13.50 -0.48 18.25
CA PRO A 232 -13.94 -1.86 18.39
C PRO A 232 -13.19 -2.65 19.46
N ALA A 233 -12.00 -2.20 19.85
CA ALA A 233 -11.21 -2.86 20.90
C ALA A 233 -11.78 -2.58 22.29
N THR A 234 -12.38 -1.39 22.51
CA THR A 234 -12.96 -0.99 23.80
C THR A 234 -14.47 -1.00 23.82
N GLY A 235 -15.12 -1.13 22.66
CA GLY A 235 -16.58 -1.04 22.51
C GLY A 235 -17.14 0.38 22.66
N ARG A 236 -16.29 1.40 22.70
CA ARG A 236 -16.69 2.81 22.85
C ARG A 236 -17.05 3.43 21.52
N ALA A 237 -18.15 4.17 21.51
CA ALA A 237 -18.53 4.98 20.36
C ALA A 237 -18.93 6.39 20.81
N ALA A 238 -18.64 7.40 20.00
CA ALA A 238 -18.95 8.80 20.30
C ALA A 238 -19.15 9.59 19.00
N VAL A 239 -20.02 10.59 19.02
CA VAL A 239 -20.01 11.68 18.03
C VAL A 239 -18.80 12.55 18.34
N VAL A 240 -17.99 12.84 17.31
CA VAL A 240 -16.70 13.54 17.46
C VAL A 240 -16.59 14.78 16.58
N GLY A 241 -17.60 15.10 15.80
CA GLY A 241 -17.66 16.27 14.91
C GLY A 241 -18.82 16.14 13.93
N ASP A 242 -18.87 17.08 12.99
CA ASP A 242 -19.93 17.20 12.01
C ASP A 242 -19.35 17.40 10.60
N LEU A 243 -20.03 16.88 9.58
CA LEU A 243 -19.82 17.26 8.19
C LEU A 243 -20.39 18.66 7.95
N PRO A 244 -19.91 19.40 6.94
CA PRO A 244 -20.44 20.75 6.64
C PRO A 244 -21.92 20.79 6.26
N GLN A 245 -22.51 19.64 5.95
CA GLN A 245 -23.94 19.50 5.63
C GLN A 245 -24.40 18.05 5.89
N PRO A 246 -25.69 17.85 6.24
CA PRO A 246 -26.27 16.53 6.32
C PRO A 246 -26.21 15.78 4.97
N VAL A 247 -25.85 14.51 5.01
CA VAL A 247 -25.72 13.67 3.82
C VAL A 247 -26.04 12.20 4.15
N GLN A 248 -26.74 11.54 3.24
CA GLN A 248 -26.98 10.09 3.29
C GLN A 248 -26.56 9.43 1.98
N GLY A 249 -26.23 8.14 1.99
CA GLY A 249 -25.81 7.41 0.80
C GLY A 249 -24.51 7.92 0.19
N ALA A 250 -23.66 8.62 0.95
CA ALA A 250 -22.30 8.95 0.57
C ALA A 250 -21.40 7.71 0.74
N ALA A 251 -20.26 7.71 0.06
CA ALA A 251 -19.22 6.70 0.21
C ALA A 251 -18.02 7.24 1.01
N ALA A 252 -17.33 6.38 1.78
CA ALA A 252 -16.12 6.76 2.50
C ALA A 252 -14.92 5.96 1.98
N ILE A 253 -13.83 6.67 1.65
CA ILE A 253 -12.62 6.15 1.04
C ILE A 253 -11.43 6.58 1.91
N GLY A 254 -10.70 5.61 2.49
CA GLY A 254 -9.48 5.87 3.26
C GLY A 254 -8.25 5.90 2.35
N LEU A 255 -7.53 7.03 2.28
CA LEU A 255 -6.30 7.17 1.50
C LEU A 255 -5.31 8.08 2.22
N GLY A 256 -4.05 7.66 2.32
CA GLY A 256 -2.96 8.47 2.87
C GLY A 256 -3.22 8.99 4.28
N GLY A 257 -3.80 8.16 5.15
CA GLY A 257 -4.13 8.52 6.52
C GLY A 257 -5.31 9.49 6.67
N ARG A 258 -5.98 9.88 5.56
CA ARG A 258 -7.20 10.70 5.54
C ARG A 258 -8.39 9.88 5.07
N ILE A 259 -9.59 10.34 5.36
CA ILE A 259 -10.83 9.75 4.89
C ILE A 259 -11.53 10.76 3.97
N TYR A 260 -11.97 10.30 2.81
CA TYR A 260 -12.70 11.11 1.84
C TYR A 260 -14.16 10.64 1.79
N VAL A 261 -15.07 11.54 2.13
CA VAL A 261 -16.52 11.28 2.06
C VAL A 261 -17.05 11.90 0.78
N ALA A 262 -17.54 11.07 -0.12
CA ALA A 262 -17.81 11.45 -1.50
C ALA A 262 -19.28 11.31 -1.87
N GLY A 263 -19.84 12.35 -2.47
CA GLY A 263 -21.20 12.34 -3.01
C GLY A 263 -22.30 12.26 -1.94
N GLY A 264 -23.30 11.41 -2.20
CA GLY A 264 -24.48 11.21 -1.34
C GLY A 264 -25.65 12.13 -1.68
N ALA A 265 -26.79 11.86 -1.07
CA ALA A 265 -28.02 12.65 -1.21
C ALA A 265 -28.09 13.68 -0.08
N THR A 266 -28.42 14.93 -0.43
CA THR A 266 -28.59 16.07 0.47
C THR A 266 -29.98 16.67 0.24
N ALA A 267 -30.35 17.67 1.03
CA ALA A 267 -31.60 18.42 0.84
C ALA A 267 -31.64 19.16 -0.52
N GLN A 268 -30.48 19.39 -1.14
CA GLN A 268 -30.34 20.07 -2.44
C GLN A 268 -30.26 19.10 -3.63
N GLY A 269 -30.32 17.81 -3.39
CA GLY A 269 -30.20 16.74 -4.37
C GLY A 269 -28.91 15.94 -4.22
N THR A 270 -28.58 15.14 -5.24
CA THR A 270 -27.38 14.31 -5.21
C THR A 270 -26.12 15.17 -5.36
N SER A 271 -25.19 15.02 -4.43
CA SER A 271 -23.98 15.85 -4.30
C SER A 271 -22.85 15.35 -5.19
N ARG A 272 -22.00 16.31 -5.57
CA ARG A 272 -20.67 16.04 -6.17
C ARG A 272 -19.54 16.29 -5.18
N THR A 273 -19.82 16.86 -4.02
CA THR A 273 -18.78 17.29 -3.08
C THR A 273 -18.03 16.09 -2.52
N VAL A 274 -16.72 16.25 -2.43
CA VAL A 274 -15.83 15.33 -1.71
C VAL A 274 -15.27 16.08 -0.51
N PHE A 275 -15.64 15.63 0.68
CA PHE A 275 -15.08 16.13 1.94
C PHE A 275 -13.88 15.28 2.31
N GLY A 276 -12.78 15.92 2.71
CA GLY A 276 -11.62 15.27 3.32
C GLY A 276 -11.66 15.44 4.84
N PHE A 277 -11.61 14.34 5.54
CA PHE A 277 -11.55 14.27 7.00
C PHE A 277 -10.16 13.81 7.44
N ASP A 278 -9.62 14.47 8.44
CA ASP A 278 -8.36 14.12 9.09
C ASP A 278 -8.65 13.47 10.46
N PRO A 279 -8.44 12.15 10.61
CA PRO A 279 -8.72 11.45 11.86
C PRO A 279 -7.89 11.94 13.07
N GLY A 280 -6.71 12.51 12.83
CA GLY A 280 -5.83 13.00 13.89
C GLY A 280 -6.27 14.33 14.48
N SER A 281 -6.74 15.25 13.64
CA SER A 281 -7.20 16.58 14.04
C SER A 281 -8.71 16.74 14.09
N LEU A 282 -9.48 15.75 13.62
CA LEU A 282 -10.92 15.75 13.46
C LEU A 282 -11.45 16.88 12.55
N ARG A 283 -10.60 17.41 11.67
CA ARG A 283 -10.96 18.51 10.77
C ARG A 283 -11.56 17.98 9.46
N VAL A 284 -12.64 18.64 9.03
CA VAL A 284 -13.24 18.45 7.72
C VAL A 284 -12.91 19.61 6.80
N SER A 285 -12.65 19.33 5.53
CA SER A 285 -12.45 20.34 4.48
C SER A 285 -13.03 19.84 3.16
N VAL A 286 -13.42 20.75 2.27
CA VAL A 286 -13.70 20.35 0.89
C VAL A 286 -12.38 19.99 0.23
N SER A 287 -12.31 18.79 -0.35
CA SER A 287 -11.09 18.24 -0.95
C SER A 287 -11.20 17.99 -2.46
N GLY A 288 -12.38 18.16 -3.04
CA GLY A 288 -12.60 18.00 -4.48
C GLY A 288 -14.08 17.85 -4.83
N GLU A 289 -14.32 17.50 -6.09
CA GLU A 289 -15.67 17.22 -6.61
C GLU A 289 -15.64 15.95 -7.47
N LEU A 290 -16.72 15.20 -7.44
CA LEU A 290 -16.97 14.08 -8.35
C LEU A 290 -17.21 14.61 -9.78
N PRO A 291 -16.78 13.89 -10.82
CA PRO A 291 -17.06 14.23 -12.22
C PRO A 291 -18.57 14.30 -12.52
N VAL A 292 -19.36 13.43 -11.88
CA VAL A 292 -20.81 13.41 -11.94
C VAL A 292 -21.38 13.27 -10.52
N PRO A 293 -22.60 13.76 -10.22
CA PRO A 293 -23.24 13.49 -8.92
C PRO A 293 -23.35 11.98 -8.71
N ALA A 294 -23.11 11.52 -7.50
CA ALA A 294 -23.26 10.10 -7.15
C ALA A 294 -23.75 9.93 -5.70
N GLY A 295 -24.87 9.27 -5.53
CA GLY A 295 -25.34 8.78 -4.24
C GLY A 295 -25.47 7.25 -4.28
N TYR A 296 -25.43 6.60 -3.13
CA TYR A 296 -25.62 5.14 -2.99
C TYR A 296 -24.69 4.32 -3.91
N ALA A 297 -23.49 4.81 -4.13
CA ALA A 297 -22.42 4.14 -4.88
C ALA A 297 -21.60 3.25 -3.96
N GLY A 298 -21.14 2.12 -4.48
CA GLY A 298 -20.18 1.29 -3.79
C GLY A 298 -18.77 1.89 -3.88
N ALA A 299 -17.93 1.69 -2.84
CA ALA A 299 -16.56 2.14 -2.86
C ALA A 299 -15.61 1.10 -2.28
N ALA A 300 -14.41 1.02 -2.86
CA ALA A 300 -13.32 0.21 -2.35
C ALA A 300 -11.97 0.85 -2.69
N VAL A 301 -10.93 0.41 -2.00
CA VAL A 301 -9.55 0.81 -2.26
C VAL A 301 -8.78 -0.43 -2.68
N THR A 302 -8.09 -0.34 -3.81
CA THR A 302 -7.17 -1.37 -4.28
C THR A 302 -5.99 -0.70 -4.96
N GLY A 303 -4.77 -1.23 -4.80
CA GLY A 303 -3.56 -0.66 -5.37
C GLY A 303 -3.31 0.81 -4.98
N GLY A 304 -3.68 1.24 -3.76
CA GLY A 304 -3.54 2.64 -3.32
C GLY A 304 -4.45 3.64 -4.04
N VAL A 305 -5.40 3.17 -4.83
CA VAL A 305 -6.40 3.98 -5.53
C VAL A 305 -7.78 3.69 -4.96
N GLY A 306 -8.50 4.75 -4.61
CA GLY A 306 -9.91 4.64 -4.25
C GLY A 306 -10.77 4.62 -5.51
N TYR A 307 -11.79 3.79 -5.49
CA TYR A 307 -12.78 3.68 -6.57
C TYR A 307 -14.16 3.90 -6.00
N LEU A 308 -14.90 4.77 -6.66
CA LEU A 308 -16.35 4.93 -6.47
C LEU A 308 -17.01 4.34 -7.72
N VAL A 309 -17.85 3.36 -7.52
CA VAL A 309 -18.41 2.53 -8.60
C VAL A 309 -19.91 2.68 -8.62
N GLY A 310 -20.52 2.90 -9.79
CA GLY A 310 -21.96 2.99 -9.93
C GLY A 310 -22.59 4.15 -9.16
N GLY A 311 -23.69 3.88 -8.49
CA GLY A 311 -24.48 4.84 -7.74
C GLY A 311 -25.64 5.46 -8.52
N GLU A 312 -26.25 6.50 -7.97
CA GLU A 312 -27.39 7.21 -8.51
C GLU A 312 -27.08 8.70 -8.72
N ASP A 313 -27.48 9.26 -9.87
CA ASP A 313 -27.36 10.70 -10.17
C ASP A 313 -28.46 11.56 -9.52
N GLY A 314 -29.37 10.93 -8.79
CA GLY A 314 -30.58 11.49 -8.19
C GLY A 314 -31.85 11.06 -8.90
N THR A 315 -31.74 10.44 -10.06
CA THR A 315 -32.88 9.96 -10.85
C THR A 315 -32.75 8.49 -11.26
N HIS A 316 -31.54 8.06 -11.64
CA HIS A 316 -31.28 6.72 -12.15
C HIS A 316 -29.91 6.21 -11.70
N PRO A 317 -29.72 4.88 -11.64
CA PRO A 317 -28.39 4.29 -11.53
C PRO A 317 -27.49 4.71 -12.71
N VAL A 318 -26.19 4.90 -12.41
CA VAL A 318 -25.17 5.30 -13.40
C VAL A 318 -24.10 4.24 -13.58
N PRO A 319 -23.50 4.11 -14.77
CA PRO A 319 -22.39 3.17 -15.02
C PRO A 319 -21.04 3.79 -14.70
N ALA A 320 -20.99 4.91 -13.97
CA ALA A 320 -19.78 5.67 -13.74
C ALA A 320 -18.81 4.94 -12.80
N VAL A 321 -17.52 5.06 -13.10
CA VAL A 321 -16.44 4.70 -12.18
C VAL A 321 -15.56 5.94 -12.00
N THR A 322 -15.35 6.35 -10.75
CA THR A 322 -14.52 7.51 -10.39
C THR A 322 -13.34 7.04 -9.56
N THR A 323 -12.15 7.51 -9.90
CA THR A 323 -10.90 7.20 -9.19
C THR A 323 -10.49 8.33 -8.26
N PHE A 324 -9.94 7.95 -7.11
CA PHE A 324 -9.39 8.83 -6.09
C PHE A 324 -7.92 8.51 -5.92
N ARG A 325 -7.04 9.46 -6.20
CA ARG A 325 -5.59 9.29 -6.09
C ARG A 325 -4.99 10.43 -5.30
N LEU A 326 -3.97 10.14 -4.51
CA LEU A 326 -3.16 11.18 -3.88
C LEU A 326 -2.00 11.52 -4.81
N VAL A 327 -1.88 12.79 -5.15
CA VAL A 327 -0.80 13.32 -6.00
C VAL A 327 -0.02 14.40 -5.26
N ALA A 328 1.28 14.50 -5.48
CA ALA A 328 2.10 15.53 -4.86
C ALA A 328 1.56 16.95 -5.18
N ALA A 329 1.50 17.84 -4.18
CA ALA A 329 1.05 19.21 -4.41
C ALA A 329 1.99 19.93 -5.40
N GLY A 330 1.44 20.43 -6.48
CA GLY A 330 2.18 21.02 -7.61
C GLY A 330 2.36 20.07 -8.78
N SER A 331 1.96 18.82 -8.66
CA SER A 331 1.80 17.91 -9.80
C SER A 331 0.56 18.31 -10.60
N THR A 332 0.76 19.14 -11.60
CA THR A 332 -0.24 19.28 -12.66
C THR A 332 -0.28 17.95 -13.41
N THR A 333 -1.31 17.17 -13.10
CA THR A 333 -1.75 16.01 -13.89
C THR A 333 -0.64 15.00 -14.24
N LEU A 334 -0.47 13.95 -13.42
CA LEU A 334 0.16 12.70 -13.88
C LEU A 334 -0.78 11.92 -14.84
N THR A 335 -1.74 12.58 -15.46
CA THR A 335 -2.46 12.06 -16.60
C THR A 335 -1.61 12.28 -17.85
N ALA A 336 -1.17 11.19 -18.43
CA ALA A 336 -0.61 11.08 -19.79
C ALA A 336 0.70 11.85 -20.10
N THR A 337 1.32 12.58 -19.16
CA THR A 337 2.55 13.33 -19.40
C THR A 337 3.83 12.66 -18.84
N ALA A 338 3.73 11.72 -17.95
CA ALA A 338 4.89 10.87 -17.66
C ALA A 338 5.24 10.00 -18.89
N ALA A 339 4.25 9.49 -19.60
CA ALA A 339 4.46 8.78 -20.87
C ALA A 339 4.87 9.66 -22.05
N GLY A 340 4.76 10.99 -21.95
CA GLY A 340 5.07 11.91 -23.06
C GLY A 340 6.56 12.16 -23.28
N TRP A 341 7.44 11.82 -22.33
CA TRP A 341 8.90 11.90 -22.50
C TRP A 341 9.53 10.54 -22.87
N LEU A 342 8.82 9.42 -22.62
CA LEU A 342 9.14 8.14 -23.22
C LEU A 342 8.41 8.09 -24.58
N ALA A 343 9.05 8.62 -25.62
CA ALA A 343 8.67 8.22 -26.95
C ALA A 343 8.85 6.71 -27.03
N GLY A 344 7.75 5.95 -27.22
CA GLY A 344 7.79 4.49 -27.21
C GLY A 344 9.02 3.95 -27.95
N GLY A 345 9.57 2.84 -27.45
CA GLY A 345 10.83 2.30 -27.91
C GLY A 345 10.93 2.21 -29.46
N THR A 346 12.06 2.58 -29.99
CA THR A 346 12.29 2.55 -31.46
C THR A 346 12.93 1.23 -31.88
N GLY A 347 12.59 0.74 -33.06
CA GLY A 347 13.16 -0.47 -33.62
C GLY A 347 12.28 -1.71 -33.50
N ALA A 348 12.83 -2.89 -33.84
CA ALA A 348 12.13 -4.16 -33.71
C ALA A 348 12.10 -4.61 -32.23
N GLY A 349 10.96 -5.11 -31.77
CA GLY A 349 10.84 -5.75 -30.47
C GLY A 349 11.77 -6.98 -30.33
N ARG A 350 12.24 -7.23 -29.12
CA ARG A 350 13.25 -8.26 -28.80
C ARG A 350 12.77 -9.23 -27.71
N LEU A 351 11.50 -9.56 -27.74
CA LEU A 351 10.94 -10.54 -26.81
C LEU A 351 11.33 -11.98 -27.19
N ALA A 352 11.34 -12.85 -26.20
CA ALA A 352 11.40 -14.29 -26.45
C ALA A 352 10.18 -14.77 -27.24
N PRO A 353 10.33 -15.80 -28.11
CA PRO A 353 9.21 -16.37 -28.86
C PRO A 353 8.08 -16.81 -27.93
N GLY A 354 6.84 -16.45 -28.25
CA GLY A 354 5.63 -16.80 -27.49
C GLY A 354 5.28 -15.79 -26.38
N SER A 355 6.02 -14.70 -26.25
CA SER A 355 5.67 -13.61 -25.35
C SER A 355 4.43 -12.87 -25.82
N ASP A 356 3.54 -12.51 -24.88
CA ASP A 356 2.35 -11.71 -25.09
C ASP A 356 2.57 -10.29 -24.52
N PRO A 357 2.74 -9.26 -25.36
CA PRO A 357 2.92 -7.90 -24.89
C PRO A 357 1.73 -7.30 -24.12
N SER A 358 0.54 -7.87 -24.26
CA SER A 358 -0.68 -7.33 -23.66
C SER A 358 -0.79 -7.61 -22.15
N VAL A 359 0.07 -8.47 -21.61
CA VAL A 359 0.07 -8.78 -20.17
C VAL A 359 0.70 -7.68 -19.30
N LEU A 360 1.49 -6.80 -19.90
CA LEU A 360 2.11 -5.67 -19.20
C LEU A 360 1.26 -4.41 -19.36
N PRO A 361 0.91 -3.74 -18.24
CA PRO A 361 0.13 -2.50 -18.28
C PRO A 361 0.97 -1.29 -18.69
N ALA A 362 2.30 -1.34 -18.51
CA ALA A 362 3.22 -0.23 -18.76
C ALA A 362 4.61 -0.73 -19.19
N ASP A 363 5.49 0.21 -19.52
CA ASP A 363 6.91 -0.05 -19.75
C ASP A 363 7.58 -0.52 -18.45
N VAL A 364 8.62 -1.33 -18.57
CA VAL A 364 9.35 -1.95 -17.45
C VAL A 364 10.70 -1.28 -17.28
N LEU A 365 10.98 -0.76 -16.08
CA LEU A 365 12.32 -0.37 -15.64
C LEU A 365 13.08 -1.64 -15.24
N ILE A 366 14.33 -1.77 -15.67
CA ILE A 366 15.20 -2.90 -15.39
C ILE A 366 16.58 -2.40 -14.95
N ALA A 367 17.04 -2.84 -13.80
CA ALA A 367 18.43 -2.69 -13.38
C ALA A 367 19.26 -3.81 -14.03
N ASP A 368 20.03 -3.50 -15.05
CA ASP A 368 20.87 -4.45 -15.79
C ASP A 368 22.28 -4.43 -15.18
N HIS A 369 22.37 -5.07 -14.00
CA HIS A 369 23.44 -4.97 -12.98
C HIS A 369 24.83 -5.05 -13.55
N ARG A 370 25.23 -6.15 -14.16
CA ARG A 370 26.59 -6.35 -14.68
C ARG A 370 26.87 -5.63 -16.00
N ASN A 371 25.86 -5.04 -16.59
CA ASN A 371 26.02 -4.12 -17.71
C ASN A 371 26.17 -2.66 -17.26
N ASN A 372 26.10 -2.37 -15.95
CA ASN A 372 26.21 -1.03 -15.36
C ASN A 372 25.21 -0.05 -15.99
N ARG A 373 23.94 -0.45 -16.10
CA ARG A 373 22.92 0.40 -16.73
C ARG A 373 21.52 0.12 -16.19
N LEU A 374 20.66 1.12 -16.34
CA LEU A 374 19.22 0.99 -16.25
C LEU A 374 18.62 1.02 -17.65
N LEU A 375 17.56 0.25 -17.87
CA LEU A 375 16.78 0.25 -19.10
C LEU A 375 15.32 0.50 -18.77
N ILE A 376 14.62 1.21 -19.66
CA ILE A 376 13.16 1.15 -19.71
C ILE A 376 12.80 0.48 -21.03
N VAL A 377 12.05 -0.62 -20.95
CA VAL A 377 11.68 -1.48 -22.07
C VAL A 377 10.17 -1.48 -22.20
N ASP A 378 9.67 -1.20 -23.40
CA ASP A 378 8.23 -1.26 -23.65
C ASP A 378 7.68 -2.71 -23.68
N PRO A 379 6.36 -2.90 -23.59
CA PRO A 379 5.78 -4.25 -23.63
C PRO A 379 6.14 -5.07 -24.89
N GLN A 380 6.54 -4.42 -25.98
CA GLN A 380 7.00 -5.07 -27.22
C GLN A 380 8.50 -5.44 -27.19
N GLY A 381 9.22 -5.15 -26.10
CA GLY A 381 10.65 -5.44 -25.95
C GLY A 381 11.56 -4.45 -26.70
N ARG A 382 11.12 -3.20 -26.87
CA ARG A 382 11.93 -2.13 -27.44
C ARG A 382 12.46 -1.24 -26.32
N ILE A 383 13.74 -0.83 -26.40
CA ILE A 383 14.31 0.07 -25.40
C ILE A 383 13.78 1.48 -25.64
N ALA A 384 13.06 2.02 -24.65
CA ALA A 384 12.54 3.36 -24.64
C ALA A 384 13.51 4.38 -24.02
N TRP A 385 14.30 3.93 -23.02
CA TRP A 385 15.29 4.76 -22.32
C TRP A 385 16.42 3.89 -21.79
N GLU A 386 17.63 4.46 -21.73
CA GLU A 386 18.83 3.82 -21.17
C GLU A 386 19.64 4.86 -20.39
N PHE A 387 20.19 4.45 -19.25
CA PHE A 387 21.09 5.27 -18.44
C PHE A 387 22.22 4.39 -17.85
N PRO A 388 23.49 4.85 -17.80
CA PRO A 388 23.98 6.06 -18.46
C PRO A 388 24.30 5.84 -19.95
N ARG A 389 24.02 6.84 -20.74
CA ARG A 389 24.55 6.97 -22.11
C ARG A 389 25.82 7.83 -22.08
N PRO A 390 26.61 7.85 -23.13
CA PRO A 390 27.75 8.77 -23.25
C PRO A 390 27.30 10.23 -23.03
N GLY A 391 27.84 10.88 -21.98
CA GLY A 391 27.55 12.24 -21.60
C GLY A 391 26.57 12.43 -20.46
N ASP A 392 25.89 11.39 -20.00
CA ASP A 392 24.93 11.46 -18.88
C ASP A 392 25.66 11.59 -17.51
N LEU A 393 26.90 11.10 -17.41
CA LEU A 393 27.69 11.19 -16.20
C LEU A 393 28.64 12.41 -16.21
N ALA A 394 28.70 13.10 -15.08
CA ALA A 394 29.68 14.18 -14.90
C ALA A 394 31.13 13.64 -14.90
N PRO A 395 32.14 14.48 -15.20
CA PRO A 395 33.53 14.06 -15.15
C PRO A 395 33.90 13.44 -13.79
N GLY A 396 34.41 12.21 -13.82
CA GLY A 396 34.80 11.46 -12.62
C GLY A 396 33.61 10.78 -11.89
N GLN A 397 32.40 10.94 -12.35
CA GLN A 397 31.23 10.24 -11.81
C GLN A 397 31.13 8.84 -12.42
N THR A 398 30.75 7.87 -11.58
CA THR A 398 30.55 6.47 -11.97
C THR A 398 29.11 6.07 -11.76
N PHE A 399 28.65 5.05 -12.47
CA PHE A 399 27.42 4.33 -12.22
C PHE A 399 27.70 2.86 -12.46
N LEU A 400 27.86 2.11 -11.38
CA LEU A 400 28.35 0.73 -11.42
C LEU A 400 27.39 -0.19 -10.73
N GLN A 401 27.12 -1.33 -11.34
CA GLN A 401 26.39 -2.43 -10.73
C GLN A 401 25.10 -1.96 -10.02
N PRO A 402 24.15 -1.32 -10.76
CA PRO A 402 22.85 -1.02 -10.16
C PRO A 402 22.17 -2.32 -9.77
N ASP A 403 21.76 -2.39 -8.54
CA ASP A 403 21.06 -3.50 -7.94
C ASP A 403 19.57 -3.28 -8.15
N ASP A 404 18.87 -2.63 -7.23
CA ASP A 404 17.50 -2.25 -7.40
C ASP A 404 17.32 -0.83 -7.92
N ALA A 405 16.22 -0.62 -8.64
CA ALA A 405 15.88 0.68 -9.16
C ALA A 405 14.36 0.89 -9.17
N PHE A 406 13.90 1.98 -8.53
CA PHE A 406 12.48 2.28 -8.39
C PHE A 406 12.18 3.73 -8.76
N PHE A 407 10.97 3.98 -9.26
CA PHE A 407 10.50 5.34 -9.49
C PHE A 407 10.19 6.07 -8.18
N SER A 408 10.40 7.38 -8.18
CA SER A 408 9.86 8.26 -7.15
C SER A 408 8.33 8.34 -7.24
N PRO A 409 7.62 8.66 -6.13
CA PRO A 409 6.16 8.77 -6.12
C PRO A 409 5.58 9.73 -7.16
N ASP A 410 6.36 10.72 -7.60
CA ASP A 410 5.97 11.67 -8.64
C ASP A 410 6.47 11.28 -10.06
N GLY A 411 7.14 10.15 -10.20
CA GLY A 411 7.66 9.62 -11.46
C GLY A 411 8.80 10.41 -12.10
N ARG A 412 9.31 11.47 -11.45
CA ARG A 412 10.35 12.34 -12.02
C ARG A 412 11.75 11.81 -11.86
N PHE A 413 11.96 10.95 -10.87
CA PHE A 413 13.25 10.40 -10.53
C PHE A 413 13.21 8.88 -10.51
N ILE A 414 14.35 8.28 -10.76
CA ILE A 414 14.64 6.88 -10.44
C ILE A 414 15.67 6.91 -9.31
N ILE A 415 15.41 6.16 -8.24
CA ILE A 415 16.37 5.88 -7.20
C ILE A 415 16.97 4.50 -7.45
N ALA A 416 18.27 4.41 -7.47
CA ALA A 416 18.98 3.16 -7.72
C ALA A 416 20.03 2.93 -6.65
N THR A 417 20.06 1.74 -6.11
CA THR A 417 21.15 1.25 -5.27
C THR A 417 22.29 0.74 -6.15
N GLN A 418 23.48 0.84 -5.64
CA GLN A 418 24.70 0.28 -6.21
C GLN A 418 25.38 -0.46 -5.06
N GLU A 419 24.88 -1.66 -4.78
CA GLU A 419 25.22 -2.43 -3.58
C GLU A 419 26.73 -2.61 -3.43
N ASP A 420 27.39 -3.10 -4.45
CA ASP A 420 28.84 -3.34 -4.46
C ASP A 420 29.69 -2.05 -4.49
N ASP A 421 29.14 -0.94 -4.99
CA ASP A 421 29.77 0.40 -4.97
C ASP A 421 29.42 1.20 -3.72
N GLN A 422 28.58 0.69 -2.82
CA GLN A 422 28.21 1.26 -1.52
C GLN A 422 27.48 2.61 -1.63
N VAL A 423 26.74 2.85 -2.70
CA VAL A 423 26.08 4.14 -2.95
C VAL A 423 24.63 3.99 -3.39
N ILE A 424 23.84 5.03 -3.09
CA ILE A 424 22.49 5.24 -3.60
C ILE A 424 22.54 6.46 -4.52
N SER A 425 21.98 6.34 -5.71
CA SER A 425 21.91 7.40 -6.72
C SER A 425 20.47 7.76 -7.04
N VAL A 426 20.13 9.06 -7.03
CA VAL A 426 18.85 9.58 -7.51
C VAL A 426 19.09 10.21 -8.89
N ILE A 427 18.39 9.69 -9.89
CA ILE A 427 18.58 10.01 -11.30
C ILE A 427 17.34 10.77 -11.77
N SER A 428 17.54 11.95 -12.34
CA SER A 428 16.46 12.68 -13.04
C SER A 428 16.20 12.00 -14.37
N VAL A 429 15.00 11.52 -14.57
CA VAL A 429 14.61 10.86 -15.82
C VAL A 429 14.63 11.86 -16.98
N ALA A 430 14.13 13.07 -16.76
CA ALA A 430 14.02 14.13 -17.78
C ALA A 430 15.38 14.58 -18.33
N THR A 431 16.43 14.58 -17.50
CA THR A 431 17.76 15.05 -17.88
C THR A 431 18.78 13.93 -18.03
N SER A 432 18.43 12.70 -17.63
CA SER A 432 19.35 11.55 -17.58
C SER A 432 20.64 11.89 -16.81
N THR A 433 20.50 12.50 -15.63
CA THR A 433 21.64 12.91 -14.79
C THR A 433 21.43 12.49 -13.35
N ILE A 434 22.51 12.14 -12.64
CA ILE A 434 22.46 11.91 -11.19
C ILE A 434 22.33 13.28 -10.50
N VAL A 435 21.21 13.51 -9.82
CA VAL A 435 20.92 14.77 -9.12
C VAL A 435 21.25 14.72 -7.63
N TYR A 436 21.34 13.51 -7.07
CA TYR A 436 21.76 13.28 -5.67
C TYR A 436 22.44 11.92 -5.57
N ARG A 437 23.41 11.82 -4.67
CA ARG A 437 24.09 10.55 -4.34
C ARG A 437 24.39 10.52 -2.86
N TYR A 438 24.19 9.38 -2.21
CA TYR A 438 24.61 9.11 -0.85
C TYR A 438 25.50 7.86 -0.82
N GLY A 439 26.52 7.87 0.02
CA GLY A 439 27.52 6.83 0.10
C GLY A 439 28.85 7.27 -0.54
N VAL A 440 29.93 6.62 -0.14
CA VAL A 440 31.27 6.85 -0.69
C VAL A 440 31.61 5.67 -1.58
N PRO A 441 31.77 5.87 -2.91
CA PRO A 441 32.02 4.77 -3.85
C PRO A 441 33.14 3.83 -3.42
N GLY A 442 32.84 2.52 -3.38
CA GLY A 442 33.76 1.46 -3.01
C GLY A 442 34.23 1.47 -1.55
N GLN A 443 33.63 2.26 -0.67
CA GLN A 443 34.05 2.36 0.74
C GLN A 443 32.90 1.94 1.67
N PRO A 444 32.83 0.66 2.06
CA PRO A 444 31.82 0.19 3.00
C PRO A 444 32.05 0.78 4.39
N GLY A 445 30.96 1.08 5.11
CA GLY A 445 31.05 1.57 6.47
C GLY A 445 29.69 1.87 7.10
N ALA A 446 29.72 2.30 8.35
CA ALA A 446 28.54 2.66 9.13
C ALA A 446 28.56 4.12 9.60
N GLY A 447 29.59 4.86 9.26
CA GLY A 447 29.79 6.26 9.62
C GLY A 447 28.95 7.23 8.79
N PRO A 448 29.13 8.53 9.00
CA PRO A 448 28.53 9.54 8.12
C PRO A 448 28.92 9.29 6.67
N ASP A 449 27.96 9.47 5.77
CA ASP A 449 28.12 9.26 4.32
C ASP A 449 28.57 7.85 3.89
N HIS A 450 28.47 6.84 4.75
CA HIS A 450 28.83 5.46 4.42
C HIS A 450 27.65 4.52 4.59
N LEU A 451 27.59 3.56 3.68
CA LEU A 451 26.69 2.40 3.69
C LEU A 451 27.52 1.13 3.59
N PHE A 452 26.90 0.00 3.90
CA PHE A 452 27.57 -1.28 3.72
C PHE A 452 26.59 -2.28 3.06
N ASN A 453 26.75 -2.45 1.75
CA ASN A 453 25.83 -3.13 0.86
C ASN A 453 24.40 -2.57 1.02
N PRO A 454 24.16 -1.33 0.56
CA PRO A 454 22.81 -0.81 0.50
C PRO A 454 22.04 -1.56 -0.58
N ASP A 455 20.94 -2.15 -0.18
CA ASP A 455 20.01 -2.78 -1.09
C ASP A 455 18.80 -1.86 -1.30
N ASP A 456 17.62 -2.33 -1.43
CA ASP A 456 16.47 -1.47 -1.73
C ASP A 456 16.52 -0.06 -1.17
N ALA A 457 16.29 0.91 -2.03
CA ALA A 457 16.13 2.30 -1.65
C ALA A 457 14.89 2.90 -2.30
N MET A 458 14.09 3.60 -1.50
CA MET A 458 12.87 4.24 -1.97
C MET A 458 12.81 5.70 -1.59
N LEU A 459 12.25 6.51 -2.48
CA LEU A 459 11.88 7.90 -2.18
C LEU A 459 10.49 7.93 -1.55
N THR A 460 10.38 8.50 -0.36
CA THR A 460 9.08 8.78 0.26
C THR A 460 8.37 9.95 -0.43
N PRO A 461 7.07 10.16 -0.22
CA PRO A 461 6.35 11.31 -0.75
C PRO A 461 6.94 12.67 -0.35
N ARG A 462 7.66 12.72 0.77
CA ARG A 462 8.37 13.94 1.24
C ARG A 462 9.79 14.06 0.71
N GLY A 463 10.25 13.11 -0.11
CA GLY A 463 11.58 13.11 -0.68
C GLY A 463 12.67 12.65 0.29
N LEU A 464 12.31 11.93 1.35
CA LEU A 464 13.27 11.17 2.16
C LEU A 464 13.66 9.90 1.41
N ILE A 465 14.82 9.36 1.71
CA ILE A 465 15.24 8.05 1.23
C ILE A 465 15.17 7.07 2.38
N LEU A 466 14.36 6.01 2.23
CA LEU A 466 14.40 4.83 3.09
C LEU A 466 15.22 3.76 2.36
N SER A 467 16.23 3.19 3.02
CA SER A 467 17.05 2.13 2.43
C SER A 467 17.43 1.07 3.45
N ALA A 468 17.55 -0.15 2.98
CA ALA A 468 18.18 -1.24 3.68
C ALA A 468 19.72 -1.08 3.63
N ASP A 469 20.38 -1.25 4.76
CA ASP A 469 21.83 -1.17 4.93
C ASP A 469 22.30 -2.55 5.48
N ILE A 470 22.34 -3.53 4.57
CA ILE A 470 22.35 -4.98 4.84
C ILE A 470 23.40 -5.38 5.88
N LYS A 471 24.67 -5.09 5.58
CA LYS A 471 25.81 -5.53 6.41
C LYS A 471 25.95 -4.72 7.70
N ASN A 472 25.24 -3.61 7.81
CA ASN A 472 25.07 -2.85 9.05
C ASN A 472 23.84 -3.29 9.84
N CYS A 473 23.04 -4.25 9.33
CA CYS A 473 21.87 -4.87 9.97
C CYS A 473 20.77 -3.86 10.35
N ARG A 474 20.56 -2.81 9.55
CA ARG A 474 19.68 -1.69 9.86
C ARG A 474 18.95 -1.16 8.63
N LEU A 475 17.86 -0.45 8.88
CA LEU A 475 17.28 0.46 7.88
C LEU A 475 17.74 1.89 8.20
N VAL A 476 17.95 2.69 7.16
CA VAL A 476 18.37 4.09 7.31
C VAL A 476 17.40 5.02 6.58
N VAL A 477 17.19 6.20 7.18
CA VAL A 477 16.46 7.30 6.56
C VAL A 477 17.44 8.43 6.28
N ILE A 478 17.57 8.80 5.02
CA ILE A 478 18.47 9.84 4.54
C ILE A 478 17.61 11.03 4.08
N THR A 479 18.04 12.25 4.36
CA THR A 479 17.29 13.47 4.04
C THR A 479 18.04 14.31 3.00
N PRO A 480 17.76 14.16 1.68
CA PRO A 480 18.31 15.05 0.66
C PRO A 480 17.88 16.54 0.90
N PRO A 481 18.67 17.54 0.50
CA PRO A 481 19.98 17.42 -0.11
C PRO A 481 21.13 17.26 0.89
N ALA A 482 20.83 17.14 2.21
CA ALA A 482 21.85 16.90 3.21
C ALA A 482 22.41 15.48 3.08
N HIS A 483 23.72 15.34 3.19
CA HIS A 483 24.37 14.04 3.25
C HIS A 483 24.35 13.56 4.72
N ALA A 484 23.16 13.15 5.19
CA ALA A 484 23.00 12.73 6.58
C ALA A 484 21.92 11.66 6.72
N VAL A 485 22.27 10.60 7.42
CA VAL A 485 21.27 9.69 8.01
C VAL A 485 20.60 10.42 9.15
N THR A 486 19.31 10.69 9.01
CA THR A 486 18.53 11.42 10.02
C THR A 486 17.84 10.49 11.00
N ARG A 487 17.68 9.24 10.60
CA ARG A 487 17.11 8.19 11.46
C ARG A 487 17.70 6.82 11.10
N VAL A 488 17.89 6.01 12.13
CA VAL A 488 18.22 4.57 12.00
C VAL A 488 17.11 3.78 12.65
N ILE A 489 16.62 2.77 11.95
CA ILE A 489 15.71 1.76 12.48
C ILE A 489 16.52 0.48 12.63
N GLY A 490 16.61 -0.01 13.85
CA GLY A 490 17.55 -1.07 14.22
C GLY A 490 18.81 -0.55 14.89
N GLN A 491 19.74 -1.43 15.15
CA GLN A 491 21.04 -1.12 15.73
C GLN A 491 22.14 -1.45 14.73
N THR A 492 23.01 -0.48 14.48
CA THR A 492 24.21 -0.73 13.70
C THR A 492 25.07 -1.79 14.39
N THR A 493 25.27 -2.92 13.74
CA THR A 493 26.04 -4.05 14.24
C THR A 493 26.58 -4.87 13.06
N ASN A 494 27.62 -5.64 13.29
CA ASN A 494 28.11 -6.65 12.36
C ASN A 494 27.57 -8.06 12.62
N ALA A 495 26.66 -8.18 13.58
CA ALA A 495 25.98 -9.43 13.94
C ALA A 495 24.49 -9.30 13.59
N CYS A 496 24.19 -9.48 12.29
CA CYS A 496 22.83 -9.47 11.81
C CYS A 496 22.05 -10.67 12.35
N LEU A 497 21.06 -10.39 13.17
CA LEU A 497 20.20 -11.39 13.82
C LEU A 497 18.77 -10.90 13.79
N HIS A 498 17.84 -11.80 13.55
CA HIS A 498 16.41 -11.50 13.60
C HIS A 498 15.96 -11.16 15.02
N ASP A 499 15.72 -9.89 15.28
CA ASP A 499 15.19 -9.33 16.53
C ASP A 499 14.57 -7.94 16.25
N PRO A 500 13.64 -7.83 15.24
CA PRO A 500 13.08 -6.54 14.85
C PRO A 500 12.23 -5.93 15.99
N PRO A 501 12.19 -4.61 16.16
CA PRO A 501 12.90 -3.62 15.34
C PRO A 501 14.33 -3.31 15.86
N ARG A 502 14.84 -4.05 16.84
CA ARG A 502 16.16 -3.75 17.43
C ARG A 502 17.30 -4.15 16.52
N ARG A 503 17.17 -5.22 15.79
CA ARG A 503 18.17 -5.74 14.82
C ARG A 503 17.44 -6.49 13.73
N PHE A 504 18.08 -6.55 12.57
CA PHE A 504 17.59 -7.30 11.43
C PHE A 504 18.60 -8.35 11.00
N GLY A 505 18.11 -9.47 10.51
CA GLY A 505 18.90 -10.56 9.97
C GLY A 505 19.35 -10.31 8.53
N SER A 506 20.15 -9.26 8.29
CA SER A 506 20.48 -8.75 6.96
C SER A 506 19.23 -8.29 6.22
N PRO A 507 18.71 -7.10 6.53
CA PRO A 507 17.52 -6.58 5.84
C PRO A 507 17.87 -6.33 4.38
N ASN A 508 17.08 -6.88 3.47
CA ASN A 508 17.21 -6.69 2.02
C ASN A 508 16.38 -5.49 1.59
N GLY A 509 15.10 -5.46 1.95
CA GLY A 509 14.19 -4.42 1.59
C GLY A 509 13.25 -3.98 2.72
N ALA A 510 12.61 -2.84 2.52
CA ALA A 510 11.56 -2.31 3.38
C ALA A 510 10.44 -1.71 2.51
N PHE A 511 9.67 -2.57 1.87
CA PHE A 511 8.64 -2.16 0.92
C PHE A 511 7.41 -1.56 1.62
N PRO A 512 6.85 -0.45 1.09
CA PRO A 512 5.65 0.14 1.63
C PRO A 512 4.44 -0.77 1.40
N LEU A 513 3.54 -0.80 2.39
CA LEU A 513 2.27 -1.51 2.33
C LEU A 513 1.11 -0.52 2.15
N THR A 514 -0.03 -1.02 1.68
CA THR A 514 -1.22 -0.21 1.45
C THR A 514 -1.81 0.40 2.73
N ASP A 515 -1.52 -0.18 3.89
CA ASP A 515 -1.96 0.32 5.20
C ASP A 515 -1.01 1.36 5.83
N GLY A 516 0.08 1.70 5.16
CA GLY A 516 1.08 2.66 5.61
C GLY A 516 2.22 2.06 6.44
N ASN A 517 2.25 0.75 6.62
CA ASN A 517 3.36 0.01 7.23
C ASN A 517 4.45 -0.32 6.20
N TYR A 518 5.49 -0.99 6.64
CA TYR A 518 6.57 -1.54 5.83
C TYR A 518 6.60 -3.06 5.93
N LEU A 519 6.86 -3.71 4.84
CA LEU A 519 7.23 -5.12 4.79
C LEU A 519 8.75 -5.21 4.69
N VAL A 520 9.39 -5.62 5.77
CA VAL A 520 10.84 -5.77 5.85
C VAL A 520 11.20 -7.22 5.58
N THR A 521 12.08 -7.44 4.60
CA THR A 521 12.58 -8.76 4.28
C THR A 521 14.01 -8.90 4.81
N GLU A 522 14.32 -10.05 5.42
CA GLU A 522 15.62 -10.33 6.04
C GLU A 522 16.23 -11.57 5.38
N ILE A 523 17.11 -11.36 4.41
CA ILE A 523 17.61 -12.41 3.51
C ILE A 523 18.40 -13.52 4.23
N ASN A 524 19.26 -13.19 5.17
CA ASN A 524 20.03 -14.17 5.95
C ASN A 524 19.32 -14.61 7.25
N GLY A 525 18.15 -14.07 7.51
CA GLY A 525 17.32 -14.43 8.64
C GLY A 525 16.16 -15.32 8.26
N ASP A 526 15.87 -15.46 6.96
CA ASP A 526 14.74 -16.19 6.37
C ASP A 526 13.37 -15.63 6.83
N TRP A 527 13.29 -14.31 7.06
CA TRP A 527 12.12 -13.69 7.66
C TRP A 527 11.53 -12.58 6.77
N ALA A 528 10.21 -12.46 6.83
CA ALA A 528 9.47 -11.27 6.47
C ALA A 528 8.75 -10.73 7.70
N SER A 529 8.73 -9.40 7.87
CA SER A 529 8.14 -8.75 9.04
C SER A 529 7.35 -7.52 8.63
N GLU A 530 6.09 -7.40 9.05
CA GLU A 530 5.35 -6.15 8.93
C GLU A 530 5.66 -5.24 10.10
N MET A 531 6.03 -4.01 9.81
CA MET A 531 6.45 -3.04 10.79
C MET A 531 5.89 -1.66 10.49
N SER A 532 5.44 -0.95 11.53
CA SER A 532 5.06 0.46 11.38
C SER A 532 6.29 1.34 11.12
N PRO A 533 6.12 2.55 10.53
CA PRO A 533 7.21 3.50 10.34
C PRO A 533 7.94 3.87 11.64
N HIS A 534 7.30 3.68 12.78
CA HIS A 534 7.88 3.98 14.11
C HIS A 534 8.51 2.77 14.80
N GLY A 535 8.63 1.63 14.09
CA GLY A 535 9.31 0.44 14.60
C GLY A 535 8.45 -0.49 15.45
N ARG A 536 7.11 -0.41 15.38
CA ARG A 536 6.24 -1.41 15.97
C ARG A 536 6.11 -2.59 14.99
N VAL A 537 6.49 -3.77 15.39
CA VAL A 537 6.33 -5.01 14.64
C VAL A 537 4.94 -5.57 14.90
N TRP A 538 4.20 -5.88 13.83
CA TRP A 538 2.87 -6.47 13.88
C TRP A 538 2.92 -7.98 13.81
N TRP A 539 3.76 -8.50 12.92
CA TRP A 539 4.06 -9.91 12.80
C TRP A 539 5.44 -10.10 12.18
N SER A 540 6.01 -11.28 12.41
CA SER A 540 7.19 -11.79 11.71
C SER A 540 6.95 -13.27 11.39
N ALA A 541 7.29 -13.68 10.18
CA ALA A 541 7.13 -15.04 9.72
C ALA A 541 8.26 -15.44 8.77
N SER A 542 8.63 -16.72 8.82
CA SER A 542 9.51 -17.36 7.84
C SER A 542 8.63 -18.11 6.84
N PRO A 543 8.58 -17.71 5.56
CA PRO A 543 7.78 -18.39 4.56
C PRO A 543 8.25 -19.84 4.36
N GLN A 544 7.33 -20.80 4.42
CA GLN A 544 7.65 -22.22 4.41
C GLN A 544 8.39 -22.67 3.15
N GLY A 545 9.63 -23.18 3.31
CA GLY A 545 10.45 -23.70 2.23
C GLY A 545 11.06 -22.64 1.33
N VAL A 546 11.20 -21.42 1.84
CA VAL A 546 12.02 -20.34 1.30
C VAL A 546 13.31 -20.29 2.11
N ALA A 547 14.45 -20.26 1.45
CA ALA A 547 15.75 -20.30 2.12
C ALA A 547 16.43 -18.93 2.16
N TYR A 548 16.19 -18.10 1.13
CA TYR A 548 16.77 -16.77 1.01
C TYR A 548 15.68 -15.83 0.47
N PRO A 549 14.71 -15.39 1.30
CA PRO A 549 13.74 -14.40 0.86
C PRO A 549 14.47 -13.10 0.53
N SER A 550 14.48 -12.72 -0.75
CA SER A 550 15.06 -11.47 -1.18
C SER A 550 14.06 -10.36 -0.91
N ASP A 551 13.20 -10.04 -1.85
CA ASP A 551 12.23 -8.98 -1.64
C ASP A 551 10.83 -9.52 -1.49
N SER A 552 10.08 -8.87 -0.60
CA SER A 552 8.69 -9.23 -0.35
C SER A 552 7.77 -8.06 -0.64
N ASN A 553 6.68 -8.33 -1.35
CA ASN A 553 5.68 -7.34 -1.74
C ASN A 553 4.28 -7.75 -1.32
N GLU A 554 3.41 -6.78 -1.07
CA GLU A 554 2.01 -7.03 -0.80
C GLU A 554 1.27 -7.33 -2.11
N VAL A 555 0.62 -8.49 -2.20
CA VAL A 555 -0.33 -8.81 -3.28
C VAL A 555 -1.67 -8.12 -3.00
N TYR A 556 -2.15 -8.27 -1.78
CA TYR A 556 -3.27 -7.55 -1.17
C TYR A 556 -3.20 -7.76 0.36
N PRO A 557 -3.92 -6.98 1.19
CA PRO A 557 -3.81 -7.06 2.64
C PRO A 557 -3.90 -8.48 3.19
N GLY A 558 -2.81 -8.90 3.89
CA GLY A 558 -2.67 -10.23 4.46
C GLY A 558 -2.14 -11.31 3.51
N ARG A 559 -1.75 -10.93 2.29
CA ARG A 559 -1.15 -11.81 1.30
C ARG A 559 0.09 -11.16 0.70
N TYR A 560 1.18 -11.88 0.71
CA TYR A 560 2.51 -11.38 0.36
C TYR A 560 3.18 -12.30 -0.65
N LEU A 561 3.99 -11.71 -1.52
CA LEU A 561 4.80 -12.39 -2.53
C LEU A 561 6.26 -12.19 -2.19
N THR A 562 7.09 -13.22 -2.27
CA THR A 562 8.54 -13.10 -2.11
C THR A 562 9.29 -13.95 -3.15
N ALA A 563 10.47 -13.47 -3.52
CA ALA A 563 11.42 -14.23 -4.31
C ALA A 563 12.36 -14.99 -3.37
N ASP A 564 12.66 -16.25 -3.68
CA ASP A 564 13.65 -17.08 -2.99
C ASP A 564 14.94 -17.06 -3.81
N TYR A 565 15.91 -16.25 -3.40
CA TYR A 565 17.19 -16.02 -4.05
C TYR A 565 18.12 -17.25 -3.95
N SER A 566 17.58 -18.38 -4.36
CA SER A 566 18.26 -19.69 -4.33
C SER A 566 18.54 -20.20 -5.74
N SER A 567 19.40 -21.20 -5.86
CA SER A 567 19.61 -21.92 -7.12
C SER A 567 19.44 -23.44 -6.87
N PRO A 568 18.34 -24.06 -7.35
CA PRO A 568 17.20 -23.49 -8.08
C PRO A 568 16.35 -22.56 -7.20
N GLY A 569 15.87 -21.46 -7.77
CA GLY A 569 15.02 -20.46 -7.12
C GLY A 569 13.55 -20.65 -7.41
N GLN A 570 12.73 -19.94 -6.63
CA GLN A 570 11.28 -19.94 -6.73
C GLN A 570 10.71 -18.58 -6.34
N ILE A 571 9.48 -18.32 -6.74
CA ILE A 571 8.65 -17.27 -6.15
C ILE A 571 7.50 -17.90 -5.40
N VAL A 572 7.13 -17.33 -4.25
CA VAL A 572 6.09 -17.88 -3.38
C VAL A 572 5.13 -16.80 -2.92
N GLU A 573 3.86 -17.16 -2.83
CA GLU A 573 2.84 -16.35 -2.20
C GLU A 573 2.51 -16.94 -0.82
N PHE A 574 2.51 -16.10 0.22
CA PHE A 574 2.37 -16.52 1.61
C PHE A 574 1.49 -15.58 2.43
N THR A 575 1.10 -16.02 3.61
CA THR A 575 0.32 -15.26 4.59
C THR A 575 1.20 -14.71 5.70
N SER A 576 0.68 -13.79 6.52
CA SER A 576 1.37 -13.26 7.71
C SER A 576 1.83 -14.32 8.73
N SER A 577 1.34 -15.56 8.63
CA SER A 577 1.82 -16.71 9.42
C SER A 577 2.95 -17.50 8.75
N GLY A 578 3.43 -17.09 7.59
CA GLY A 578 4.44 -17.83 6.80
C GLY A 578 3.89 -19.05 6.05
N HIS A 579 2.56 -19.24 6.06
CA HIS A 579 1.94 -20.31 5.30
C HIS A 579 1.95 -20.00 3.81
N VAL A 580 2.63 -20.83 3.03
CA VAL A 580 2.71 -20.71 1.56
C VAL A 580 1.45 -21.26 0.93
N VAL A 581 0.81 -20.46 0.08
CA VAL A 581 -0.46 -20.78 -0.59
C VAL A 581 -0.28 -21.01 -2.07
N TRP A 582 0.76 -20.49 -2.67
CA TRP A 582 1.14 -20.72 -4.05
C TRP A 582 2.67 -20.64 -4.19
N ARG A 583 3.22 -21.33 -5.17
CA ARG A 583 4.63 -21.23 -5.54
C ARG A 583 4.89 -21.65 -6.98
N MET A 584 5.92 -21.07 -7.56
CA MET A 584 6.45 -21.46 -8.86
C MET A 584 7.98 -21.44 -8.81
N GLY A 585 8.59 -22.57 -9.18
CA GLY A 585 10.05 -22.73 -9.32
C GLY A 585 10.49 -22.67 -10.76
N GLY A 586 11.78 -22.94 -10.99
CA GLY A 586 12.39 -22.94 -12.32
C GLY A 586 13.13 -21.66 -12.66
N PHE A 587 13.40 -20.86 -11.63
CA PHE A 587 14.22 -19.66 -11.69
C PHE A 587 15.63 -19.93 -11.16
N ASN A 588 16.51 -18.98 -11.37
CA ASN A 588 17.89 -19.06 -10.89
C ASN A 588 18.27 -17.75 -10.21
N GLN A 589 18.19 -17.77 -8.88
CA GLN A 589 18.35 -16.61 -8.00
C GLN A 589 17.46 -15.42 -8.42
N PRO A 590 16.11 -15.58 -8.40
CA PRO A 590 15.22 -14.45 -8.59
C PRO A 590 15.31 -13.55 -7.35
N SER A 591 15.47 -12.22 -7.52
CA SER A 591 15.60 -11.30 -6.39
C SER A 591 14.29 -10.56 -6.10
N LEU A 592 13.58 -10.08 -7.10
CA LEU A 592 12.36 -9.29 -6.92
C LEU A 592 11.18 -9.88 -7.70
N ALA A 593 9.99 -9.87 -7.10
CA ALA A 593 8.74 -10.26 -7.76
C ALA A 593 7.62 -9.27 -7.41
N LEU A 594 6.98 -8.71 -8.43
CA LEU A 594 5.92 -7.70 -8.30
C LEU A 594 4.59 -8.25 -8.82
N PRO A 595 3.51 -8.20 -8.02
CA PRO A 595 2.19 -8.55 -8.52
C PRO A 595 1.68 -7.51 -9.52
N LEU A 596 1.15 -7.96 -10.65
CA LEU A 596 0.55 -7.10 -11.67
C LEU A 596 -0.96 -6.97 -11.46
N PRO A 597 -1.58 -5.86 -11.92
CA PRO A 597 -3.02 -5.65 -11.76
C PRO A 597 -3.91 -6.74 -12.40
N ASN A 598 -3.42 -7.42 -13.43
CA ASN A 598 -4.13 -8.51 -14.10
C ASN A 598 -4.02 -9.86 -13.38
N GLY A 599 -3.29 -9.91 -12.26
CA GLY A 599 -3.04 -11.12 -11.48
C GLY A 599 -1.81 -11.91 -11.91
N ASP A 600 -1.10 -11.47 -12.95
CA ASP A 600 0.20 -12.01 -13.32
C ASP A 600 1.30 -11.48 -12.37
N ILE A 601 2.51 -11.99 -12.49
CA ILE A 601 3.65 -11.59 -11.66
C ILE A 601 4.82 -11.21 -12.56
N LEU A 602 5.31 -9.97 -12.43
CA LEU A 602 6.56 -9.51 -13.03
C LEU A 602 7.72 -9.88 -12.11
N LEU A 603 8.80 -10.43 -12.64
CA LEU A 603 10.00 -10.77 -11.86
C LEU A 603 11.27 -10.67 -12.70
N ASN A 604 12.38 -10.43 -12.03
CA ASN A 604 13.72 -10.67 -12.55
C ASN A 604 14.18 -12.09 -12.17
N ASP A 605 14.93 -12.69 -13.08
CA ASP A 605 15.47 -14.05 -12.97
C ASP A 605 16.96 -13.94 -13.32
N ASP A 606 17.74 -13.49 -12.34
CA ASP A 606 19.02 -12.82 -12.46
C ASP A 606 20.06 -13.64 -13.21
N PHE A 607 20.38 -14.82 -12.70
CA PHE A 607 21.37 -15.70 -13.31
C PHE A 607 20.85 -16.49 -14.50
N ASN A 608 19.57 -16.33 -14.84
CA ASN A 608 19.03 -16.69 -16.14
C ASN A 608 19.04 -15.51 -17.13
N HIS A 609 19.50 -14.32 -16.70
CA HIS A 609 19.69 -13.11 -17.51
C HIS A 609 18.43 -12.66 -18.23
N ARG A 610 17.30 -12.66 -17.52
CA ARG A 610 15.98 -12.31 -18.08
C ARG A 610 15.06 -11.67 -17.07
N VAL A 611 14.13 -10.89 -17.57
CA VAL A 611 12.96 -10.40 -16.86
C VAL A 611 11.74 -11.08 -17.45
N CYS A 612 10.84 -11.56 -16.61
CA CYS A 612 9.68 -12.37 -17.00
C CYS A 612 8.38 -11.87 -16.41
N VAL A 613 7.28 -12.13 -17.11
CA VAL A 613 5.94 -12.16 -16.52
C VAL A 613 5.45 -13.61 -16.51
N VAL A 614 4.95 -14.04 -15.35
CA VAL A 614 4.36 -15.37 -15.20
C VAL A 614 2.85 -15.27 -14.95
N ASP A 615 2.10 -16.19 -15.56
CA ASP A 615 0.70 -16.45 -15.26
C ASP A 615 0.64 -17.47 -14.11
N PRO A 616 0.22 -17.07 -12.89
CA PRO A 616 0.21 -17.96 -11.73
C PRO A 616 -0.78 -19.10 -11.86
N ALA A 617 -1.90 -18.89 -12.57
CA ALA A 617 -2.91 -19.92 -12.76
C ALA A 617 -2.47 -21.01 -13.76
N ALA A 618 -1.76 -20.61 -14.80
CA ALA A 618 -1.24 -21.54 -15.80
C ALA A 618 0.16 -22.07 -15.47
N HIS A 619 0.83 -21.57 -14.42
CA HIS A 619 2.20 -21.92 -14.05
C HIS A 619 3.18 -21.82 -15.23
N ARG A 620 3.15 -20.72 -15.97
CA ARG A 620 3.99 -20.53 -17.15
C ARG A 620 4.42 -19.08 -17.33
N ILE A 621 5.57 -18.88 -17.98
CA ILE A 621 6.02 -17.57 -18.43
C ILE A 621 5.15 -17.16 -19.64
N VAL A 622 4.59 -15.95 -19.58
CA VAL A 622 3.75 -15.36 -20.63
C VAL A 622 4.43 -14.21 -21.36
N TRP A 623 5.44 -13.60 -20.76
CA TRP A 623 6.27 -12.57 -21.38
C TRP A 623 7.70 -12.71 -20.90
N GLN A 624 8.67 -12.44 -21.77
CA GLN A 624 10.09 -12.48 -21.41
C GLN A 624 10.92 -11.51 -22.27
N TYR A 625 11.73 -10.70 -21.58
CA TYR A 625 12.84 -9.95 -22.13
C TYR A 625 14.16 -10.51 -21.61
N GLY A 626 15.16 -10.62 -22.45
CA GLY A 626 16.41 -11.36 -22.14
C GLY A 626 16.41 -12.77 -22.71
N HIS A 627 17.58 -13.39 -22.69
CA HIS A 627 17.80 -14.74 -23.24
C HIS A 627 18.20 -15.70 -22.13
N THR A 628 17.36 -16.65 -21.81
CA THR A 628 17.59 -17.61 -20.71
C THR A 628 18.97 -18.23 -20.76
N GLY A 629 19.78 -18.00 -19.71
CA GLY A 629 21.13 -18.50 -19.53
C GLY A 629 22.16 -17.90 -20.48
N LYS A 630 21.87 -16.77 -21.14
CA LYS A 630 22.80 -16.10 -22.07
C LYS A 630 22.88 -14.61 -21.75
N SER A 631 23.94 -14.22 -21.07
CA SER A 631 24.25 -12.82 -20.81
C SER A 631 24.66 -12.06 -22.06
N GLY A 632 24.43 -10.74 -22.07
CA GLY A 632 24.89 -9.84 -23.12
C GLY A 632 24.47 -8.40 -22.86
N ARG A 633 24.98 -7.47 -23.71
CA ARG A 633 24.67 -6.02 -23.60
C ARG A 633 23.85 -5.49 -24.79
N GLY A 634 23.75 -6.25 -25.88
CA GLY A 634 22.98 -5.82 -27.05
C GLY A 634 21.48 -5.72 -26.77
N PRO A 635 20.70 -5.06 -27.68
CA PRO A 635 19.24 -5.03 -27.55
C PRO A 635 18.66 -6.44 -27.44
N GLY A 636 17.80 -6.67 -26.43
CA GLY A 636 17.21 -7.98 -26.13
C GLY A 636 18.08 -8.87 -25.23
N TYR A 637 19.23 -8.40 -24.78
CA TYR A 637 20.09 -9.11 -23.83
C TYR A 637 20.20 -8.35 -22.52
N LEU A 638 20.31 -9.10 -21.44
CA LEU A 638 20.59 -8.63 -20.08
C LEU A 638 21.81 -9.38 -19.52
N ASN A 639 22.36 -8.86 -18.47
CA ASN A 639 23.45 -9.52 -17.74
C ASN A 639 23.25 -9.31 -16.25
N ASP A 640 22.64 -10.31 -15.61
CA ASP A 640 22.30 -10.27 -14.20
C ASP A 640 21.35 -9.09 -13.92
N PRO A 641 20.11 -9.11 -14.42
CA PRO A 641 19.14 -8.08 -14.09
C PRO A 641 18.70 -8.28 -12.64
N ASP A 642 18.84 -7.28 -11.78
CA ASP A 642 18.57 -7.42 -10.35
C ASP A 642 17.27 -6.76 -9.94
N GLY A 643 16.97 -5.56 -10.29
CA GLY A 643 15.72 -4.90 -9.94
C GLY A 643 14.77 -4.66 -11.13
N VAL A 644 13.47 -4.62 -10.84
CA VAL A 644 12.43 -4.26 -11.81
C VAL A 644 11.39 -3.34 -11.19
N ASP A 645 10.83 -2.44 -11.98
CA ASP A 645 9.67 -1.62 -11.62
C ASP A 645 8.84 -1.31 -12.88
N LEU A 646 7.61 -0.88 -12.72
CA LEU A 646 6.78 -0.38 -13.82
C LEU A 646 6.85 1.14 -13.90
N VAL A 647 6.79 1.67 -15.11
CA VAL A 647 6.68 3.12 -15.31
C VAL A 647 5.37 3.62 -14.69
N PRO A 648 5.39 4.67 -13.84
CA PRO A 648 4.17 5.23 -13.26
C PRO A 648 3.15 5.69 -14.32
N PRO A 649 1.83 5.54 -14.03
CA PRO A 649 1.24 5.28 -12.72
C PRO A 649 1.17 3.82 -12.30
N ASP A 650 1.65 2.88 -13.09
CA ASP A 650 1.45 1.44 -12.89
C ASP A 650 2.49 0.80 -11.96
N SER A 651 3.46 1.59 -11.46
CA SER A 651 4.39 1.14 -10.43
C SER A 651 3.67 0.79 -9.13
N LEU A 652 3.75 -0.46 -8.70
CA LEU A 652 3.22 -0.92 -7.42
C LEU A 652 3.86 -0.16 -6.26
N LEU A 653 5.17 0.03 -6.32
CA LEU A 653 5.93 0.71 -5.26
C LEU A 653 5.56 2.17 -5.14
N VAL A 654 5.35 2.86 -6.27
CA VAL A 654 4.86 4.25 -6.27
C VAL A 654 3.48 4.34 -5.63
N THR A 655 2.55 3.45 -5.99
CA THR A 655 1.19 3.47 -5.41
C THR A 655 1.20 3.17 -3.91
N HIS A 656 2.01 2.24 -3.45
CA HIS A 656 2.16 1.92 -2.04
C HIS A 656 2.92 3.03 -1.28
N ALA A 657 3.96 3.63 -1.89
CA ALA A 657 4.69 4.73 -1.28
C ALA A 657 3.81 5.96 -1.00
N LEU A 658 2.76 6.19 -1.79
CA LEU A 658 1.82 7.30 -1.54
C LEU A 658 0.98 7.10 -0.28
N THR A 659 0.81 5.86 0.19
CA THR A 659 0.06 5.52 1.41
C THR A 659 0.98 5.29 2.60
N MET A 660 2.29 5.13 2.39
CA MET A 660 3.23 4.81 3.46
C MET A 660 3.30 5.93 4.51
N GLY A 661 3.40 5.53 5.77
CA GLY A 661 3.75 6.44 6.85
C GLY A 661 5.20 6.90 6.72
N GLU A 662 5.45 8.20 6.93
CA GLU A 662 6.82 8.71 6.92
C GLU A 662 7.63 8.11 8.07
N PRO A 663 8.82 7.65 7.80
CA PRO A 663 9.69 7.01 8.78
C PRO A 663 10.21 7.94 9.86
#